data_b22632905c5353257a20c1c433b1348a
#
_entry.id   b22632905c5353257a20c1c433b1348a
#
_cell.length_a   1.000
_cell.length_b   1.000
_cell.length_c   1.000
_cell.angle_alpha   90.00
_cell.angle_beta   90.00
_cell.angle_gamma   90.00
#
_symmetry.space_group_name_H-M   'P 1'
#
loop_
_entity.id
_entity.type
_entity.pdbx_description
1 polymer ?
#
loop_
_entity_poly.entity_id
_entity_poly.type
_entity_poly.pdbx_seq_one_letter_code
_entity_poly.pdbx_strand_id
1 'polypeptide(L)'
;MFGLSKLLRAGEGRTVKRLSKIADDVVALEDEYAALSDDELKAKTDEFKRRVADGESLDDIFLEAFATAREASWRVLGQKHYHVQIMGGAALHFGNVAEMATGEGKTLTSVLPVYLNALEGKGVHVVTVNDYLAKRDAEWMGRVHRWLGLSVGVILPDLDRKARKAAYDSDITYGTNNELGFDYLRDNMVRSLDDCVQRGHHYAIVDEVDSILIDEARTPLIISGPAEGSSQYYTVFAQLAPRMQLDVHYEVDRRKRTVGVLEAGVEFVEDQLGIDNLYAPENSQLVSYLNNALKAKELFERDKDYIVRNGEVLIVDSFTGRILAGRRYNEGMHQAIEAKEGVEIKNENQTLATVTLQNYFRLYDKLAGMTGTAETEAAELNQIYKLNVVKVPTNKPKQRVDHSDRVYKTQEAKFAAVADDIAERQEAGQPVLVGTTSVERSEYLSQLLQHRGIRHNVLNAKFHEQEAQIVAQAGLPGNVTVATNMAGRGTDIVLGGNPDILLDIKLRERGLDPVEDEEAYQEAWDAELPAAQERSKKLGDKVREAGGLYVLGTERHESRRIDNQLRGRSGRQGDPGETRFYLSMRDELMVRFVGQSMENMMNRLNVPDDVPIEAKMVSNSIKGAQAQVENQNFEMRKNVLKYDEVLNEQRKVIYRERNEVLEAADISTYIRKMIDETVSAYVDGATATGFVEDWDLDSLWHALESLYGPTMSYRSLIDGDEYGPAGELTAEQLREAVLADVNAQYDSLEAKVEELGGEGRMRAVERMVLLPVIDQKWREHLYEMDYLKEGIGLRAMAQRDPLVEYQKEGGDLFNAMNDAIKEETVR
;
A
#
# COMPACT_ATOMS: atom_id res chain seq x y z
N MET A 1 -22.67 -10.53 22.39
CA MET A 1 -21.47 -9.72 22.15
C MET A 1 -20.80 -9.14 23.39
N PHE A 2 -21.47 -9.00 24.53
CA PHE A 2 -20.87 -8.46 25.77
C PHE A 2 -19.90 -9.39 26.53
N GLY A 3 -19.88 -10.68 26.23
CA GLY A 3 -19.03 -11.66 26.94
C GLY A 3 -17.60 -11.77 26.40
N LEU A 4 -17.40 -11.65 25.08
CA LEU A 4 -16.09 -11.76 24.44
C LEU A 4 -15.17 -10.56 24.74
N SER A 5 -15.73 -9.36 24.82
CA SER A 5 -14.98 -8.15 25.16
C SER A 5 -14.44 -8.14 26.59
N LYS A 6 -15.15 -8.79 27.53
CA LYS A 6 -14.67 -8.95 28.92
C LYS A 6 -13.56 -10.01 29.04
N LEU A 7 -13.62 -11.07 28.22
CA LEU A 7 -12.58 -12.09 28.19
C LEU A 7 -11.29 -11.58 27.55
N LEU A 8 -11.40 -10.77 26.49
CA LEU A 8 -10.26 -10.10 25.86
C LEU A 8 -9.57 -9.12 26.82
N ARG A 9 -10.35 -8.35 27.59
CA ARG A 9 -9.81 -7.42 28.61
C ARG A 9 -9.13 -8.12 29.79
N ALA A 10 -9.54 -9.32 30.15
CA ALA A 10 -8.88 -10.10 31.20
C ALA A 10 -7.48 -10.59 30.79
N GLY A 11 -7.26 -10.83 29.46
CA GLY A 11 -5.95 -11.10 28.89
C GLY A 11 -5.03 -9.88 28.82
N GLU A 12 -5.58 -8.70 28.52
CA GLU A 12 -4.85 -7.43 28.46
C GLU A 12 -4.18 -7.07 29.79
N GLY A 13 -4.87 -7.26 30.91
CA GLY A 13 -4.33 -6.97 32.24
C GLY A 13 -3.11 -7.83 32.61
N ARG A 14 -3.09 -9.09 32.16
CA ARG A 14 -1.93 -9.98 32.37
C ARG A 14 -0.73 -9.58 31.49
N THR A 15 -1.00 -9.19 30.25
CA THR A 15 0.03 -8.74 29.31
C THR A 15 0.67 -7.45 29.81
N VAL A 16 -0.13 -6.47 30.24
CA VAL A 16 0.39 -5.20 30.79
C VAL A 16 1.22 -5.44 32.05
N LYS A 17 0.80 -6.32 32.95
CA LYS A 17 1.59 -6.69 34.13
C LYS A 17 2.93 -7.34 33.76
N ARG A 18 2.94 -8.24 32.77
CA ARG A 18 4.17 -8.86 32.27
C ARG A 18 5.12 -7.83 31.70
N LEU A 19 4.62 -6.91 30.89
CA LEU A 19 5.40 -5.84 30.30
C LEU A 19 5.94 -4.89 31.35
N SER A 20 5.15 -4.57 32.39
CA SER A 20 5.58 -3.75 33.51
C SER A 20 6.73 -4.40 34.28
N LYS A 21 6.67 -5.72 34.53
CA LYS A 21 7.76 -6.45 35.15
C LYS A 21 9.03 -6.44 34.32
N ILE A 22 8.92 -6.63 33.03
CA ILE A 22 10.06 -6.53 32.09
C ILE A 22 10.69 -5.14 32.18
N ALA A 23 9.88 -4.10 32.20
CA ALA A 23 10.37 -2.73 32.34
C ALA A 23 11.07 -2.50 33.69
N ASP A 24 10.54 -3.04 34.78
CA ASP A 24 11.20 -3.00 36.10
C ASP A 24 12.58 -3.69 36.06
N ASP A 25 12.67 -4.84 35.43
CA ASP A 25 13.92 -5.59 35.29
C ASP A 25 14.97 -4.85 34.45
N VAL A 26 14.55 -4.16 33.39
CA VAL A 26 15.44 -3.31 32.58
C VAL A 26 15.93 -2.10 33.38
N VAL A 27 15.04 -1.43 34.10
CA VAL A 27 15.39 -0.28 34.96
C VAL A 27 16.35 -0.70 36.07
N ALA A 28 16.22 -1.90 36.59
CA ALA A 28 17.12 -2.46 37.61
C ALA A 28 18.58 -2.59 37.12
N LEU A 29 18.81 -2.67 35.81
CA LEU A 29 20.13 -2.71 35.18
C LEU A 29 20.76 -1.33 34.95
N GLU A 30 20.04 -0.25 35.24
CA GLU A 30 20.46 1.12 34.91
C GLU A 30 21.84 1.48 35.47
N ASP A 31 22.07 1.24 36.74
CA ASP A 31 23.33 1.61 37.41
C ASP A 31 24.53 0.83 36.85
N GLU A 32 24.33 -0.45 36.56
CA GLU A 32 25.36 -1.31 35.98
C GLU A 32 25.79 -0.79 34.58
N TYR A 33 24.85 -0.41 33.74
CA TYR A 33 25.13 0.08 32.40
C TYR A 33 25.64 1.53 32.38
N ALA A 34 25.17 2.36 33.32
CA ALA A 34 25.67 3.72 33.48
C ALA A 34 27.14 3.76 33.92
N ALA A 35 27.61 2.71 34.59
CA ALA A 35 29.01 2.59 35.02
C ALA A 35 29.97 2.19 33.89
N LEU A 36 29.46 1.72 32.74
CA LEU A 36 30.28 1.35 31.60
C LEU A 36 30.86 2.57 30.88
N SER A 37 32.08 2.46 30.38
CA SER A 37 32.62 3.46 29.46
C SER A 37 31.91 3.39 28.12
N ASP A 38 32.07 4.44 27.29
CA ASP A 38 31.49 4.43 25.95
C ASP A 38 31.97 3.22 25.13
N ASP A 39 33.26 2.90 25.18
CA ASP A 39 33.83 1.78 24.46
C ASP A 39 33.30 0.42 24.97
N GLU A 40 33.14 0.29 26.29
CA GLU A 40 32.56 -0.91 26.91
C GLU A 40 31.09 -1.09 26.51
N LEU A 41 30.31 -0.01 26.45
CA LEU A 41 28.91 -0.02 26.05
C LEU A 41 28.76 -0.37 24.57
N LYS A 42 29.57 0.22 23.70
CA LYS A 42 29.63 -0.11 22.27
C LYS A 42 30.00 -1.57 22.02
N ALA A 43 30.92 -2.11 22.81
CA ALA A 43 31.36 -3.49 22.69
C ALA A 43 30.25 -4.51 23.01
N LYS A 44 29.20 -4.12 23.73
CA LYS A 44 28.04 -4.96 23.99
C LYS A 44 27.36 -5.45 22.72
N THR A 45 27.31 -4.64 21.66
CA THR A 45 26.74 -5.04 20.38
C THR A 45 27.42 -6.27 19.79
N ASP A 46 28.75 -6.28 19.77
CA ASP A 46 29.51 -7.45 19.27
C ASP A 46 29.35 -8.67 20.18
N GLU A 47 29.28 -8.47 21.48
CA GLU A 47 28.99 -9.53 22.45
C GLU A 47 27.62 -10.17 22.16
N PHE A 48 26.57 -9.37 21.97
CA PHE A 48 25.24 -9.89 21.69
C PHE A 48 25.16 -10.60 20.34
N LYS A 49 25.80 -10.06 19.31
CA LYS A 49 25.87 -10.72 17.99
C LYS A 49 26.53 -12.10 18.09
N ARG A 50 27.60 -12.23 18.84
CA ARG A 50 28.26 -13.54 19.08
C ARG A 50 27.37 -14.50 19.85
N ARG A 51 26.71 -14.04 20.90
CA ARG A 51 25.77 -14.85 21.68
C ARG A 51 24.62 -15.39 20.86
N VAL A 52 24.04 -14.55 19.98
CA VAL A 52 22.99 -14.96 19.04
C VAL A 52 23.51 -15.96 18.02
N ALA A 53 24.73 -15.75 17.48
CA ALA A 53 25.38 -16.68 16.56
C ALA A 53 25.68 -18.04 17.21
N ASP A 54 25.97 -18.05 18.53
CA ASP A 54 26.24 -19.25 19.32
C ASP A 54 24.95 -19.99 19.77
N GLY A 55 23.76 -19.51 19.40
CA GLY A 55 22.48 -20.17 19.60
C GLY A 55 21.59 -19.60 20.69
N GLU A 56 21.97 -18.50 21.37
CA GLU A 56 21.07 -17.79 22.28
C GLU A 56 19.94 -17.10 21.50
N SER A 57 18.74 -17.11 22.03
CA SER A 57 17.60 -16.41 21.44
C SER A 57 17.65 -14.91 21.77
N LEU A 58 16.88 -14.10 21.03
CA LEU A 58 16.71 -12.68 21.38
C LEU A 58 16.11 -12.51 22.78
N ASP A 59 15.26 -13.41 23.21
CA ASP A 59 14.67 -13.38 24.57
C ASP A 59 15.72 -13.60 25.66
N ASP A 60 16.78 -14.35 25.39
CA ASP A 60 17.88 -14.57 26.34
C ASP A 60 18.72 -13.31 26.59
N ILE A 61 18.85 -12.45 25.56
CA ILE A 61 19.63 -11.19 25.65
C ILE A 61 18.73 -9.96 25.78
N PHE A 62 17.44 -10.12 25.90
CA PHE A 62 16.42 -9.07 25.82
C PHE A 62 16.66 -7.93 26.82
N LEU A 63 16.80 -8.26 28.11
CA LEU A 63 16.97 -7.27 29.17
C LEU A 63 18.28 -6.48 29.03
N GLU A 64 19.36 -7.18 28.73
CA GLU A 64 20.69 -6.59 28.52
C GLU A 64 20.70 -5.68 27.28
N ALA A 65 20.11 -6.10 26.18
CA ALA A 65 20.05 -5.33 24.95
C ALA A 65 19.19 -4.06 25.12
N PHE A 66 18.06 -4.15 25.81
CA PHE A 66 17.23 -3.00 26.12
C PHE A 66 17.94 -2.01 27.05
N ALA A 67 18.64 -2.51 28.06
CA ALA A 67 19.45 -1.67 28.94
C ALA A 67 20.58 -0.95 28.16
N THR A 68 21.23 -1.64 27.23
CA THR A 68 22.27 -1.08 26.36
C THR A 68 21.71 0.05 25.48
N ALA A 69 20.62 -0.20 24.79
CA ALA A 69 19.98 0.81 23.91
C ALA A 69 19.45 2.02 24.69
N ARG A 70 18.89 1.78 25.87
CA ARG A 70 18.42 2.84 26.78
C ARG A 70 19.54 3.76 27.23
N GLU A 71 20.65 3.21 27.67
CA GLU A 71 21.80 3.98 28.09
C GLU A 71 22.46 4.72 26.91
N ALA A 72 22.54 4.07 25.75
CA ALA A 72 23.03 4.72 24.55
C ALA A 72 22.16 5.92 24.13
N SER A 73 20.85 5.78 24.20
CA SER A 73 19.92 6.89 23.93
C SER A 73 20.13 8.06 24.88
N TRP A 74 20.39 7.78 26.14
CA TRP A 74 20.72 8.81 27.13
C TRP A 74 22.01 9.55 26.79
N ARG A 75 23.06 8.82 26.41
CA ARG A 75 24.36 9.42 26.09
C ARG A 75 24.36 10.21 24.77
N VAL A 76 23.65 9.71 23.75
CA VAL A 76 23.67 10.30 22.41
C VAL A 76 22.63 11.41 22.26
N LEU A 77 21.39 11.17 22.72
CA LEU A 77 20.28 12.09 22.54
C LEU A 77 19.95 12.93 23.78
N GLY A 78 20.46 12.56 24.95
CA GLY A 78 20.03 13.14 26.22
C GLY A 78 18.62 12.70 26.63
N GLN A 79 18.12 11.62 26.09
CA GLN A 79 16.77 11.09 26.33
C GLN A 79 16.87 9.66 26.85
N LYS A 80 16.48 9.46 28.10
CA LYS A 80 16.39 8.16 28.73
C LYS A 80 14.94 7.67 28.68
N HIS A 81 14.74 6.44 28.24
CA HIS A 81 13.40 5.86 28.15
C HIS A 81 12.71 5.79 29.51
N TYR A 82 11.47 6.23 29.54
CA TYR A 82 10.61 6.05 30.70
C TYR A 82 10.17 4.59 30.84
N HIS A 83 9.73 4.21 32.02
CA HIS A 83 9.23 2.86 32.29
C HIS A 83 8.14 2.43 31.29
N VAL A 84 7.19 3.30 30.98
CA VAL A 84 6.12 3.01 30.00
C VAL A 84 6.65 2.87 28.55
N GLN A 85 7.72 3.58 28.20
CA GLN A 85 8.36 3.42 26.89
C GLN A 85 9.08 2.08 26.77
N ILE A 86 9.67 1.58 27.84
CA ILE A 86 10.25 0.21 27.86
C ILE A 86 9.14 -0.82 27.69
N MET A 87 8.00 -0.63 28.35
CA MET A 87 6.80 -1.49 28.16
C MET A 87 6.36 -1.51 26.70
N GLY A 88 6.27 -0.32 26.06
CA GLY A 88 5.93 -0.18 24.66
C GLY A 88 6.92 -0.89 23.75
N GLY A 89 8.21 -0.73 23.99
CA GLY A 89 9.28 -1.41 23.26
C GLY A 89 9.20 -2.94 23.39
N ALA A 90 8.90 -3.44 24.56
CA ALA A 90 8.67 -4.87 24.80
C ALA A 90 7.44 -5.38 24.05
N ALA A 91 6.34 -4.64 24.04
CA ALA A 91 5.16 -4.99 23.28
C ALA A 91 5.45 -5.10 21.77
N LEU A 92 6.23 -4.17 21.23
CA LEU A 92 6.68 -4.19 19.84
C LEU A 92 7.56 -5.40 19.53
N HIS A 93 8.47 -5.77 20.42
CA HIS A 93 9.32 -6.95 20.25
C HIS A 93 8.48 -8.25 20.18
N PHE A 94 7.42 -8.35 20.97
CA PHE A 94 6.54 -9.52 20.96
C PHE A 94 5.52 -9.54 19.83
N GLY A 95 5.58 -8.61 18.89
CA GLY A 95 4.72 -8.61 17.71
C GLY A 95 3.31 -8.10 17.98
N ASN A 96 3.17 -7.08 18.82
CA ASN A 96 1.89 -6.43 19.12
C ASN A 96 1.83 -5.01 18.54
N VAL A 97 0.62 -4.45 18.55
CA VAL A 97 0.43 -3.00 18.40
C VAL A 97 0.53 -2.36 19.78
N ALA A 98 1.54 -1.53 19.97
CA ALA A 98 1.64 -0.69 21.17
C ALA A 98 0.79 0.58 20.98
N GLU A 99 -0.33 0.67 21.66
CA GLU A 99 -1.11 1.89 21.73
C GLU A 99 -0.54 2.78 22.82
N MET A 100 0.19 3.80 22.37
CA MET A 100 0.77 4.83 23.24
C MET A 100 0.16 6.18 22.89
N ALA A 101 -0.31 6.91 23.88
CA ALA A 101 -0.90 8.23 23.67
C ALA A 101 0.09 9.14 22.90
N THR A 102 -0.45 10.07 22.11
CA THR A 102 0.36 11.05 21.41
C THR A 102 1.22 11.83 22.41
N GLY A 103 2.48 12.03 22.06
CA GLY A 103 3.44 12.71 22.93
C GLY A 103 4.13 11.84 23.99
N GLU A 104 3.86 10.53 24.01
CA GLU A 104 4.56 9.59 24.89
C GLU A 104 5.93 9.13 24.36
N GLY A 105 6.35 9.61 23.19
CA GLY A 105 7.64 9.32 22.61
C GLY A 105 7.76 7.97 21.93
N LYS A 106 6.82 7.64 21.05
CA LYS A 106 6.80 6.40 20.27
C LYS A 106 8.06 6.18 19.44
N THR A 107 8.59 7.23 18.85
CA THR A 107 9.81 7.16 18.03
C THR A 107 11.02 6.68 18.86
N LEU A 108 11.21 7.24 20.05
CA LEU A 108 12.24 6.81 20.98
C LEU A 108 12.00 5.38 21.51
N THR A 109 10.74 5.03 21.77
CA THR A 109 10.33 3.69 22.19
C THR A 109 10.76 2.62 21.17
N SER A 110 10.66 2.91 19.89
CA SER A 110 11.02 1.96 18.82
C SER A 110 12.50 1.61 18.78
N VAL A 111 13.38 2.45 19.31
CA VAL A 111 14.83 2.19 19.35
C VAL A 111 15.14 0.86 20.06
N LEU A 112 14.44 0.56 21.14
CA LEU A 112 14.69 -0.64 21.95
C LEU A 112 14.46 -1.94 21.16
N PRO A 113 13.28 -2.20 20.57
CA PRO A 113 13.05 -3.43 19.81
C PRO A 113 13.79 -3.44 18.47
N VAL A 114 14.03 -2.30 17.86
CA VAL A 114 14.80 -2.18 16.62
C VAL A 114 16.24 -2.63 16.87
N TYR A 115 16.88 -2.11 17.93
CA TYR A 115 18.23 -2.54 18.31
C TYR A 115 18.31 -4.06 18.55
N LEU A 116 17.42 -4.58 19.40
CA LEU A 116 17.40 -6.01 19.73
C LEU A 116 17.25 -6.89 18.50
N ASN A 117 16.28 -6.60 17.64
CA ASN A 117 15.99 -7.43 16.48
C ASN A 117 17.02 -7.27 15.36
N ALA A 118 17.72 -6.15 15.29
CA ALA A 118 18.80 -5.93 14.33
C ALA A 118 20.05 -6.79 14.63
N LEU A 119 20.21 -7.27 15.86
CA LEU A 119 21.33 -8.11 16.26
C LEU A 119 21.35 -9.48 15.57
N GLU A 120 20.21 -9.95 15.04
CA GLU A 120 20.17 -11.17 14.23
C GLU A 120 20.80 -11.02 12.83
N GLY A 121 21.00 -9.80 12.37
CA GLY A 121 21.61 -9.53 11.06
C GLY A 121 20.68 -9.79 9.87
N LYS A 122 19.38 -9.99 10.10
CA LYS A 122 18.38 -10.27 9.05
C LYS A 122 17.69 -9.02 8.49
N GLY A 123 17.94 -7.86 9.08
CA GLY A 123 17.33 -6.58 8.71
C GLY A 123 16.04 -6.29 9.46
N VAL A 124 15.92 -5.05 9.90
CA VAL A 124 14.73 -4.50 10.55
C VAL A 124 14.22 -3.34 9.71
N HIS A 125 12.95 -3.35 9.37
CA HIS A 125 12.31 -2.27 8.64
C HIS A 125 11.44 -1.44 9.60
N VAL A 126 11.66 -0.13 9.59
CA VAL A 126 10.81 0.83 10.31
C VAL A 126 10.03 1.62 9.27
N VAL A 127 8.72 1.44 9.30
CA VAL A 127 7.82 1.99 8.29
C VAL A 127 7.11 3.22 8.81
N THR A 128 7.13 4.29 8.06
CA THR A 128 6.49 5.57 8.40
C THR A 128 5.52 6.03 7.30
N VAL A 129 4.74 7.07 7.58
CA VAL A 129 3.68 7.53 6.67
C VAL A 129 4.19 8.40 5.52
N ASN A 130 5.35 9.05 5.65
CA ASN A 130 5.91 9.91 4.60
C ASN A 130 7.45 9.93 4.62
N ASP A 131 8.03 10.39 3.52
CA ASP A 131 9.49 10.39 3.32
C ASP A 131 10.22 11.32 4.28
N TYR A 132 9.61 12.43 4.64
CA TYR A 132 10.19 13.35 5.60
C TYR A 132 10.40 12.68 6.97
N LEU A 133 9.38 11.98 7.47
CA LEU A 133 9.47 11.24 8.74
C LEU A 133 10.47 10.10 8.68
N ALA A 134 10.50 9.37 7.56
CA ALA A 134 11.46 8.31 7.34
C ALA A 134 12.90 8.83 7.43
N LYS A 135 13.19 9.93 6.76
CA LYS A 135 14.50 10.58 6.78
C LYS A 135 14.85 11.12 8.15
N ARG A 136 13.93 11.86 8.78
CA ARG A 136 14.14 12.45 10.12
C ARG A 136 14.41 11.37 11.16
N ASP A 137 13.58 10.34 11.20
CA ASP A 137 13.71 9.29 12.22
C ASP A 137 14.97 8.44 11.99
N ALA A 138 15.33 8.20 10.73
CA ALA A 138 16.59 7.53 10.38
C ALA A 138 17.81 8.34 10.83
N GLU A 139 17.78 9.66 10.66
CA GLU A 139 18.87 10.54 11.07
C GLU A 139 18.98 10.65 12.60
N TRP A 140 17.88 10.80 13.31
CA TRP A 140 17.87 10.99 14.77
C TRP A 140 18.04 9.68 15.53
N MET A 141 17.21 8.72 15.31
CA MET A 141 17.32 7.43 15.98
C MET A 141 18.53 6.64 15.45
N GLY A 142 18.89 6.85 14.21
CA GLY A 142 20.09 6.29 13.61
C GLY A 142 21.38 6.74 14.31
N ARG A 143 21.41 7.91 14.94
CA ARG A 143 22.56 8.34 15.76
C ARG A 143 22.84 7.35 16.89
N VAL A 144 21.80 6.87 17.56
CA VAL A 144 21.94 5.87 18.63
C VAL A 144 22.43 4.53 18.06
N HIS A 145 21.80 4.06 16.98
CA HIS A 145 22.14 2.78 16.37
C HIS A 145 23.56 2.75 15.79
N ARG A 146 23.94 3.80 15.09
CA ARG A 146 25.30 3.95 14.54
C ARG A 146 26.37 4.04 15.65
N TRP A 147 26.06 4.76 16.72
CA TRP A 147 26.91 4.84 17.88
C TRP A 147 27.15 3.47 18.52
N LEU A 148 26.13 2.61 18.52
CA LEU A 148 26.20 1.22 18.97
C LEU A 148 26.80 0.26 17.93
N GLY A 149 27.21 0.74 16.76
CA GLY A 149 27.86 -0.08 15.73
C GLY A 149 26.93 -0.74 14.74
N LEU A 150 25.66 -0.33 14.67
CA LEU A 150 24.70 -0.82 13.66
C LEU A 150 24.61 0.16 12.47
N SER A 151 24.45 -0.39 11.28
CA SER A 151 24.22 0.40 10.06
C SER A 151 22.75 0.78 9.91
N VAL A 152 22.51 1.99 9.42
CA VAL A 152 21.17 2.55 9.20
C VAL A 152 21.06 3.09 7.79
N GLY A 153 20.02 2.67 7.06
CA GLY A 153 19.68 3.19 5.75
C GLY A 153 18.28 3.77 5.72
N VAL A 154 18.00 4.60 4.74
CA VAL A 154 16.68 5.16 4.47
C VAL A 154 16.35 5.04 3.00
N ILE A 155 15.13 4.60 2.68
CA ILE A 155 14.62 4.51 1.32
C ILE A 155 13.85 5.79 1.00
N LEU A 156 14.35 6.53 0.01
CA LEU A 156 13.75 7.77 -0.49
C LEU A 156 13.44 7.63 -1.99
N PRO A 157 12.46 8.40 -2.53
CA PRO A 157 12.01 8.24 -3.91
C PRO A 157 13.09 8.44 -4.98
N ASP A 158 14.06 9.30 -4.71
CA ASP A 158 15.12 9.71 -5.63
C ASP A 158 16.36 8.80 -5.64
N LEU A 159 16.38 7.76 -4.80
CA LEU A 159 17.48 6.81 -4.76
C LEU A 159 17.51 5.90 -6.00
N ASP A 160 18.68 5.69 -6.57
CA ASP A 160 18.90 4.68 -7.58
C ASP A 160 18.93 3.25 -7.00
N ARG A 161 18.99 2.25 -7.86
CA ARG A 161 18.99 0.85 -7.44
C ARG A 161 20.17 0.50 -6.51
N LYS A 162 21.36 1.01 -6.80
CA LYS A 162 22.55 0.74 -6.01
C LYS A 162 22.43 1.31 -4.59
N ALA A 163 21.94 2.54 -4.47
CA ALA A 163 21.71 3.19 -3.19
C ALA A 163 20.58 2.51 -2.39
N ARG A 164 19.51 2.07 -3.06
CA ARG A 164 18.43 1.29 -2.44
C ARG A 164 18.94 -0.04 -1.90
N LYS A 165 19.72 -0.76 -2.67
CA LYS A 165 20.32 -2.02 -2.23
C LYS A 165 21.21 -1.83 -1.00
N ALA A 166 22.06 -0.81 -1.00
CA ALA A 166 22.91 -0.47 0.15
C ALA A 166 22.07 -0.15 1.40
N ALA A 167 20.95 0.56 1.24
CA ALA A 167 20.04 0.88 2.35
C ALA A 167 19.35 -0.38 2.91
N TYR A 168 18.87 -1.29 2.05
CA TYR A 168 18.27 -2.56 2.50
C TYR A 168 19.29 -3.53 3.09
N ASP A 169 20.54 -3.46 2.69
CA ASP A 169 21.62 -4.27 3.26
C ASP A 169 22.07 -3.77 4.63
N SER A 170 21.62 -2.59 5.05
CA SER A 170 21.84 -2.06 6.39
C SER A 170 21.14 -2.93 7.45
N ASP A 171 21.62 -2.88 8.68
CA ASP A 171 20.98 -3.56 9.80
C ASP A 171 19.55 -3.06 10.05
N ILE A 172 19.33 -1.77 9.83
CA ILE A 172 18.06 -1.09 10.04
C ILE A 172 17.77 -0.25 8.81
N THR A 173 16.54 -0.36 8.27
CA THR A 173 16.10 0.39 7.11
C THR A 173 14.80 1.12 7.41
N TYR A 174 14.82 2.45 7.26
CA TYR A 174 13.63 3.32 7.35
C TYR A 174 13.05 3.56 5.96
N GLY A 175 11.75 3.63 5.86
CA GLY A 175 11.07 3.93 4.61
C GLY A 175 9.57 4.06 4.78
N THR A 176 8.89 4.50 3.72
CA THR A 176 7.43 4.50 3.67
C THR A 176 6.90 3.14 3.24
N ASN A 177 5.65 2.86 3.59
CA ASN A 177 4.95 1.66 3.13
C ASN A 177 4.94 1.54 1.59
N ASN A 178 4.74 2.66 0.89
CA ASN A 178 4.71 2.68 -0.57
C ASN A 178 6.07 2.32 -1.18
N GLU A 179 7.14 2.94 -0.72
CA GLU A 179 8.50 2.67 -1.22
C GLU A 179 8.90 1.20 -1.02
N LEU A 180 8.65 0.65 0.17
CA LEU A 180 8.94 -0.74 0.47
C LEU A 180 8.11 -1.72 -0.37
N GLY A 181 6.82 -1.43 -0.52
CA GLY A 181 5.91 -2.25 -1.32
C GLY A 181 6.23 -2.21 -2.81
N PHE A 182 6.56 -1.04 -3.36
CA PHE A 182 6.97 -0.92 -4.76
C PHE A 182 8.32 -1.58 -5.02
N ASP A 183 9.26 -1.50 -4.10
CA ASP A 183 10.53 -2.22 -4.24
C ASP A 183 10.34 -3.75 -4.22
N TYR A 184 9.41 -4.24 -3.40
CA TYR A 184 9.01 -5.65 -3.43
C TYR A 184 8.46 -6.07 -4.81
N LEU A 185 7.57 -5.27 -5.39
CA LEU A 185 7.04 -5.55 -6.72
C LEU A 185 8.11 -5.51 -7.79
N ARG A 186 9.03 -4.52 -7.75
CA ARG A 186 10.14 -4.41 -8.70
C ARG A 186 11.12 -5.56 -8.59
N ASP A 187 11.40 -6.04 -7.39
CA ASP A 187 12.29 -7.19 -7.16
C ASP A 187 11.73 -8.49 -7.77
N ASN A 188 10.42 -8.61 -7.90
CA ASN A 188 9.78 -9.73 -8.58
C ASN A 188 9.62 -9.54 -10.11
N MET A 189 10.20 -8.49 -10.65
CA MET A 189 10.24 -8.19 -12.09
C MET A 189 11.67 -8.18 -12.66
N VAL A 190 12.69 -8.34 -11.83
CA VAL A 190 14.11 -8.32 -12.24
C VAL A 190 14.48 -9.59 -13.01
N ARG A 191 15.53 -9.49 -13.81
CA ARG A 191 16.05 -10.61 -14.60
C ARG A 191 17.33 -11.24 -14.04
N SER A 192 17.89 -10.63 -13.01
CA SER A 192 19.06 -11.13 -12.29
C SER A 192 18.87 -10.89 -10.78
N LEU A 193 19.35 -11.80 -9.95
CA LEU A 193 19.36 -11.62 -8.50
C LEU A 193 20.16 -10.39 -8.06
N ASP A 194 21.19 -10.02 -8.81
CA ASP A 194 22.00 -8.83 -8.52
C ASP A 194 21.20 -7.52 -8.64
N ASP A 195 20.09 -7.55 -9.36
CA ASP A 195 19.18 -6.41 -9.53
C ASP A 195 18.15 -6.29 -8.39
N CYS A 196 17.99 -7.30 -7.55
CA CYS A 196 17.14 -7.23 -6.36
C CYS A 196 17.74 -6.28 -5.33
N VAL A 197 16.90 -5.44 -4.74
CA VAL A 197 17.31 -4.48 -3.71
C VAL A 197 17.01 -4.94 -2.30
N GLN A 198 15.89 -5.63 -2.08
CA GLN A 198 15.49 -6.15 -0.79
C GLN A 198 16.14 -7.51 -0.50
N ARG A 199 16.47 -7.76 0.77
CA ARG A 199 17.08 -9.01 1.21
C ARG A 199 16.18 -9.89 2.10
N GLY A 200 14.89 -9.63 2.10
CA GLY A 200 13.90 -10.37 2.88
C GLY A 200 13.03 -9.49 3.74
N HIS A 201 12.06 -10.12 4.39
CA HIS A 201 11.04 -9.47 5.21
C HIS A 201 11.02 -10.16 6.58
N HIS A 202 11.97 -9.81 7.44
CA HIS A 202 12.14 -10.46 8.74
C HIS A 202 11.29 -9.80 9.83
N TYR A 203 11.56 -8.53 10.13
CA TYR A 203 10.87 -7.80 11.16
C TYR A 203 10.52 -6.39 10.68
N ALA A 204 9.27 -5.97 10.88
CA ALA A 204 8.83 -4.61 10.62
C ALA A 204 8.12 -4.01 11.81
N ILE A 205 8.43 -2.76 12.11
CA ILE A 205 7.65 -1.90 12.99
C ILE A 205 6.99 -0.85 12.12
N VAL A 206 5.66 -0.79 12.18
CA VAL A 206 4.86 0.18 11.42
C VAL A 206 4.45 1.31 12.35
N ASP A 207 5.02 2.49 12.14
CA ASP A 207 4.60 3.70 12.85
C ASP A 207 3.29 4.22 12.26
N GLU A 208 2.43 4.77 13.09
CA GLU A 208 1.07 5.14 12.69
C GLU A 208 0.36 3.97 11.99
N VAL A 209 0.40 2.81 12.63
CA VAL A 209 -0.05 1.53 12.07
C VAL A 209 -1.50 1.55 11.61
N ASP A 210 -2.36 2.26 12.29
CA ASP A 210 -3.77 2.44 11.94
C ASP A 210 -3.97 3.21 10.64
N SER A 211 -3.12 4.20 10.36
CA SER A 211 -3.13 4.88 9.06
C SER A 211 -2.71 3.97 7.92
N ILE A 212 -1.62 3.27 8.12
CA ILE A 212 -1.00 2.49 7.04
C ILE A 212 -1.79 1.22 6.78
N LEU A 213 -2.11 0.47 7.83
CA LEU A 213 -2.77 -0.83 7.69
C LEU A 213 -4.30 -0.77 7.58
N ILE A 214 -4.91 0.35 7.92
CA ILE A 214 -6.36 0.55 7.84
C ILE A 214 -6.71 1.58 6.77
N ASP A 215 -6.31 2.83 6.94
CA ASP A 215 -6.74 3.92 6.05
C ASP A 215 -6.15 3.80 4.64
N GLU A 216 -4.85 3.59 4.52
CA GLU A 216 -4.18 3.47 3.23
C GLU A 216 -4.36 2.09 2.58
N ALA A 217 -4.77 1.09 3.35
CA ALA A 217 -5.00 -0.27 2.86
C ALA A 217 -6.32 -0.44 2.08
N ARG A 218 -6.90 0.62 1.56
CA ARG A 218 -8.11 0.60 0.72
C ARG A 218 -7.81 0.27 -0.74
N THR A 219 -6.63 0.63 -1.21
CA THR A 219 -6.20 0.44 -2.59
C THR A 219 -4.91 -0.34 -2.64
N PRO A 220 -4.74 -1.24 -3.61
CA PRO A 220 -3.48 -1.96 -3.79
C PRO A 220 -2.38 -1.03 -4.32
N LEU A 221 -1.14 -1.42 -4.11
CA LEU A 221 0.01 -0.87 -4.82
C LEU A 221 0.03 -1.46 -6.23
N ILE A 222 0.14 -0.63 -7.24
CA ILE A 222 0.10 -1.04 -8.64
C ILE A 222 1.28 -0.42 -9.38
N ILE A 223 2.05 -1.26 -10.09
CA ILE A 223 2.97 -0.82 -11.12
C ILE A 223 2.25 -0.99 -12.44
N SER A 224 2.11 0.08 -13.20
CA SER A 224 1.49 0.07 -14.51
C SER A 224 2.47 0.51 -15.59
N GLY A 225 2.22 0.05 -16.79
CA GLY A 225 2.99 0.41 -17.97
C GLY A 225 2.10 0.41 -19.20
N PRO A 226 2.59 0.90 -20.35
CA PRO A 226 1.81 0.91 -21.57
C PRO A 226 1.51 -0.52 -22.04
N ALA A 227 0.27 -0.76 -22.43
CA ALA A 227 -0.13 -2.01 -23.06
C ALA A 227 0.51 -2.11 -24.46
N GLU A 228 1.05 -3.28 -24.79
CA GLU A 228 1.67 -3.49 -26.09
C GLU A 228 0.61 -3.60 -27.21
N GLY A 229 0.77 -2.83 -28.27
CA GLY A 229 0.38 -3.19 -29.65
C GLY A 229 -1.05 -2.97 -30.09
N SER A 230 -1.95 -2.29 -29.35
CA SER A 230 -3.38 -2.24 -29.71
C SER A 230 -3.84 -1.00 -30.50
N SER A 231 -3.03 0.05 -30.62
CA SER A 231 -3.44 1.30 -31.31
C SER A 231 -3.80 1.09 -32.79
N GLN A 232 -3.19 0.13 -33.45
CA GLN A 232 -3.45 -0.23 -34.82
C GLN A 232 -4.90 -0.71 -35.05
N TYR A 233 -5.43 -1.53 -34.16
CA TYR A 233 -6.80 -2.06 -34.31
C TYR A 233 -7.85 -0.98 -34.05
N TYR A 234 -7.63 -0.04 -33.15
CA TYR A 234 -8.52 1.09 -32.97
C TYR A 234 -8.68 1.91 -34.24
N THR A 235 -7.59 2.15 -34.94
CA THR A 235 -7.59 2.89 -36.22
C THR A 235 -8.34 2.11 -37.30
N VAL A 236 -8.09 0.79 -37.43
CA VAL A 236 -8.76 -0.07 -38.42
C VAL A 236 -10.26 -0.06 -38.20
N PHE A 237 -10.74 -0.27 -36.99
CA PHE A 237 -12.17 -0.30 -36.69
C PHE A 237 -12.82 1.07 -36.75
N ALA A 238 -12.09 2.16 -36.44
CA ALA A 238 -12.55 3.52 -36.65
C ALA A 238 -12.79 3.84 -38.13
N GLN A 239 -12.08 3.21 -39.04
CA GLN A 239 -12.30 3.32 -40.48
C GLN A 239 -13.45 2.42 -40.99
N LEU A 240 -13.65 1.26 -40.35
CA LEU A 240 -14.72 0.33 -40.72
C LEU A 240 -16.10 0.77 -40.22
N ALA A 241 -16.21 1.27 -39.02
CA ALA A 241 -17.48 1.63 -38.41
C ALA A 241 -18.32 2.62 -39.22
N PRO A 242 -17.77 3.70 -39.80
CA PRO A 242 -18.56 4.62 -40.65
C PRO A 242 -19.15 3.97 -41.91
N ARG A 243 -18.58 2.88 -42.38
CA ARG A 243 -19.03 2.12 -43.54
C ARG A 243 -20.14 1.12 -43.22
N MET A 244 -20.32 0.83 -41.95
CA MET A 244 -21.40 -0.05 -41.46
C MET A 244 -22.69 0.75 -41.30
N GLN A 245 -23.83 0.11 -41.64
CA GLN A 245 -25.14 0.75 -41.60
C GLN A 245 -25.96 0.25 -40.42
N LEU A 246 -26.59 1.19 -39.71
CA LEU A 246 -27.55 0.92 -38.65
C LEU A 246 -28.73 0.09 -39.20
N ASP A 247 -29.20 -0.85 -38.37
CA ASP A 247 -30.26 -1.81 -38.64
C ASP A 247 -29.99 -2.80 -39.80
N VAL A 248 -28.85 -2.73 -40.44
CA VAL A 248 -28.36 -3.70 -41.43
C VAL A 248 -27.20 -4.51 -40.89
N HIS A 249 -26.15 -3.81 -40.43
CA HIS A 249 -24.92 -4.44 -39.93
C HIS A 249 -24.89 -4.53 -38.41
N TYR A 250 -25.61 -3.64 -37.72
CA TYR A 250 -25.67 -3.59 -36.27
C TYR A 250 -26.97 -2.90 -35.80
N GLU A 251 -27.35 -3.16 -34.55
CA GLU A 251 -28.48 -2.52 -33.88
C GLU A 251 -28.00 -1.74 -32.65
N VAL A 252 -28.72 -0.71 -32.25
CA VAL A 252 -28.39 0.14 -31.10
C VAL A 252 -29.56 0.20 -30.13
N ASP A 253 -29.33 -0.17 -28.87
CA ASP A 253 -30.25 0.08 -27.77
C ASP A 253 -29.79 1.32 -26.99
N ARG A 254 -30.42 2.46 -27.29
CA ARG A 254 -30.05 3.76 -26.66
C ARG A 254 -30.43 3.82 -25.17
N ARG A 255 -31.39 3.03 -24.72
CA ARG A 255 -31.76 2.97 -23.31
C ARG A 255 -30.72 2.25 -22.47
N LYS A 256 -30.26 1.10 -22.96
CA LYS A 256 -29.22 0.29 -22.31
C LYS A 256 -27.80 0.75 -22.65
N ARG A 257 -27.66 1.66 -23.62
CA ARG A 257 -26.36 2.11 -24.16
C ARG A 257 -25.51 0.94 -24.67
N THR A 258 -26.13 0.05 -25.43
CA THR A 258 -25.48 -1.13 -26.01
C THR A 258 -25.60 -1.14 -27.53
N VAL A 259 -24.63 -1.80 -28.17
CA VAL A 259 -24.61 -2.07 -29.59
C VAL A 259 -24.51 -3.57 -29.80
N GLY A 260 -25.33 -4.14 -30.68
CA GLY A 260 -25.31 -5.53 -31.09
C GLY A 260 -24.94 -5.66 -32.57
N VAL A 261 -23.95 -6.46 -32.91
CA VAL A 261 -23.55 -6.72 -34.30
C VAL A 261 -24.47 -7.79 -34.88
N LEU A 262 -25.11 -7.49 -36.00
CA LEU A 262 -25.97 -8.41 -36.73
C LEU A 262 -25.17 -9.33 -37.65
N GLU A 263 -25.75 -10.40 -38.13
CA GLU A 263 -25.10 -11.38 -39.01
C GLU A 263 -24.46 -10.76 -40.24
N ALA A 264 -25.12 -9.84 -40.94
CA ALA A 264 -24.58 -9.09 -42.07
C ALA A 264 -23.36 -8.23 -41.68
N GLY A 265 -23.34 -7.69 -40.43
CA GLY A 265 -22.23 -6.95 -39.90
C GLY A 265 -21.02 -7.83 -39.61
N VAL A 266 -21.24 -9.02 -39.08
CA VAL A 266 -20.17 -10.02 -38.85
C VAL A 266 -19.53 -10.41 -40.18
N GLU A 267 -20.33 -10.75 -41.19
CA GLU A 267 -19.84 -11.07 -42.53
C GLU A 267 -19.02 -9.92 -43.15
N PHE A 268 -19.51 -8.70 -43.01
CA PHE A 268 -18.82 -7.50 -43.51
C PHE A 268 -17.42 -7.31 -42.86
N VAL A 269 -17.33 -7.48 -41.55
CA VAL A 269 -16.06 -7.35 -40.83
C VAL A 269 -15.10 -8.50 -41.17
N GLU A 270 -15.59 -9.71 -41.24
CA GLU A 270 -14.79 -10.88 -41.64
C GLU A 270 -14.20 -10.70 -43.05
N ASP A 271 -14.99 -10.22 -44.02
CA ASP A 271 -14.53 -9.91 -45.37
C ASP A 271 -13.46 -8.80 -45.40
N GLN A 272 -13.68 -7.73 -44.65
CA GLN A 272 -12.76 -6.59 -44.62
C GLN A 272 -11.42 -6.90 -43.92
N LEU A 273 -11.43 -7.78 -42.92
CA LEU A 273 -10.25 -8.17 -42.17
C LEU A 273 -9.56 -9.44 -42.76
N GLY A 274 -10.22 -10.13 -43.67
CA GLY A 274 -9.71 -11.37 -44.25
C GLY A 274 -9.62 -12.53 -43.25
N ILE A 275 -10.54 -12.59 -42.30
CA ILE A 275 -10.65 -13.64 -41.27
C ILE A 275 -11.85 -14.53 -41.53
N ASP A 276 -11.76 -15.80 -41.11
CA ASP A 276 -12.83 -16.79 -41.36
C ASP A 276 -13.93 -16.75 -40.31
N ASN A 277 -13.58 -16.49 -39.04
CA ASN A 277 -14.53 -16.46 -37.94
C ASN A 277 -14.18 -15.36 -36.90
N LEU A 278 -15.00 -14.31 -36.85
CA LEU A 278 -14.82 -13.21 -35.90
C LEU A 278 -14.95 -13.66 -34.44
N TYR A 279 -15.79 -14.65 -34.17
CA TYR A 279 -16.01 -15.16 -32.82
C TYR A 279 -15.09 -16.31 -32.42
N ALA A 280 -14.10 -16.66 -33.22
CA ALA A 280 -13.07 -17.61 -32.81
C ALA A 280 -12.29 -17.09 -31.59
N PRO A 281 -11.80 -17.96 -30.69
CA PRO A 281 -11.08 -17.54 -29.48
C PRO A 281 -9.89 -16.64 -29.77
N GLU A 282 -9.15 -16.87 -30.86
CA GLU A 282 -8.03 -16.04 -31.29
C GLU A 282 -8.42 -14.62 -31.72
N ASN A 283 -9.69 -14.41 -32.08
CA ASN A 283 -10.24 -13.12 -32.52
C ASN A 283 -11.11 -12.41 -31.46
N SER A 284 -11.14 -12.91 -30.25
CA SER A 284 -11.98 -12.36 -29.18
C SER A 284 -11.74 -10.90 -28.91
N GLN A 285 -10.49 -10.43 -29.02
CA GLN A 285 -10.16 -9.02 -28.86
C GLN A 285 -10.75 -8.14 -29.96
N LEU A 286 -10.83 -8.64 -31.18
CA LEU A 286 -11.40 -7.91 -32.33
C LEU A 286 -12.86 -7.55 -32.12
N VAL A 287 -13.63 -8.43 -31.47
CA VAL A 287 -15.03 -8.16 -31.13
C VAL A 287 -15.14 -6.95 -30.19
N SER A 288 -14.27 -6.84 -29.23
CA SER A 288 -14.22 -5.71 -28.29
C SER A 288 -13.90 -4.40 -29.02
N TYR A 289 -12.92 -4.40 -29.92
CA TYR A 289 -12.58 -3.22 -30.73
C TYR A 289 -13.73 -2.80 -31.64
N LEU A 290 -14.39 -3.76 -32.28
CA LEU A 290 -15.56 -3.49 -33.11
C LEU A 290 -16.71 -2.86 -32.30
N ASN A 291 -17.06 -3.44 -31.18
CA ASN A 291 -18.13 -2.93 -30.31
C ASN A 291 -17.82 -1.50 -29.83
N ASN A 292 -16.59 -1.24 -29.43
CA ASN A 292 -16.17 0.10 -28.99
C ASN A 292 -16.23 1.12 -30.14
N ALA A 293 -15.80 0.75 -31.35
CA ALA A 293 -15.89 1.63 -32.52
C ALA A 293 -17.35 1.98 -32.86
N LEU A 294 -18.27 1.01 -32.80
CA LEU A 294 -19.68 1.24 -33.04
C LEU A 294 -20.35 2.07 -31.93
N LYS A 295 -20.00 1.82 -30.69
CA LYS A 295 -20.43 2.66 -29.55
C LYS A 295 -19.93 4.09 -29.66
N ALA A 296 -18.66 4.28 -30.04
CA ALA A 296 -18.08 5.61 -30.26
C ALA A 296 -18.85 6.38 -31.37
N LYS A 297 -19.24 5.67 -32.42
CA LYS A 297 -20.02 6.24 -33.54
C LYS A 297 -21.43 6.65 -33.10
N GLU A 298 -22.16 5.78 -32.38
CA GLU A 298 -23.59 5.92 -32.15
C GLU A 298 -23.97 6.49 -30.77
N LEU A 299 -23.18 6.23 -29.73
CA LEU A 299 -23.55 6.55 -28.35
C LEU A 299 -22.74 7.72 -27.74
N PHE A 300 -21.68 8.16 -28.40
CA PHE A 300 -20.85 9.26 -27.95
C PHE A 300 -20.81 10.38 -29.01
N GLU A 301 -21.34 11.54 -28.65
CA GLU A 301 -21.44 12.69 -29.51
C GLU A 301 -20.40 13.75 -29.12
N ARG A 302 -19.65 14.23 -30.15
CA ARG A 302 -18.74 15.36 -29.98
C ARG A 302 -19.52 16.61 -29.56
N ASP A 303 -18.91 17.43 -28.70
CA ASP A 303 -19.46 18.66 -28.11
C ASP A 303 -20.65 18.46 -27.15
N LYS A 304 -20.96 17.19 -26.83
CA LYS A 304 -21.98 16.82 -25.84
C LYS A 304 -21.41 15.91 -24.78
N ASP A 305 -20.90 14.74 -25.16
CA ASP A 305 -20.31 13.74 -24.24
C ASP A 305 -18.81 13.99 -24.04
N TYR A 306 -18.14 14.55 -25.02
CA TYR A 306 -16.74 14.91 -25.02
C TYR A 306 -16.44 16.10 -25.95
N ILE A 307 -15.31 16.73 -25.73
CA ILE A 307 -14.76 17.76 -26.61
C ILE A 307 -13.36 17.36 -27.09
N VAL A 308 -12.96 17.92 -28.22
CA VAL A 308 -11.59 17.80 -28.75
C VAL A 308 -10.90 19.14 -28.59
N ARG A 309 -9.84 19.21 -27.79
CA ARG A 309 -9.06 20.42 -27.54
C ARG A 309 -7.58 20.07 -27.51
N ASN A 310 -6.77 20.83 -28.27
CA ASN A 310 -5.31 20.65 -28.34
C ASN A 310 -4.88 19.23 -28.74
N GLY A 311 -5.63 18.56 -29.61
CA GLY A 311 -5.36 17.19 -30.03
C GLY A 311 -5.70 16.11 -28.98
N GLU A 312 -6.49 16.45 -27.96
CA GLU A 312 -6.94 15.53 -26.91
C GLU A 312 -8.45 15.46 -26.84
N VAL A 313 -8.96 14.25 -26.56
CA VAL A 313 -10.37 14.01 -26.23
C VAL A 313 -10.55 14.21 -24.72
N LEU A 314 -11.42 15.13 -24.34
CA LEU A 314 -11.74 15.46 -22.96
C LEU A 314 -13.21 15.16 -22.66
N ILE A 315 -13.47 14.46 -21.56
CA ILE A 315 -14.84 14.08 -21.15
C ILE A 315 -15.56 15.32 -20.64
N VAL A 316 -16.83 15.45 -21.02
CA VAL A 316 -17.77 16.45 -20.50
C VAL A 316 -18.78 15.78 -19.58
N ASP A 317 -18.92 16.30 -18.36
CA ASP A 317 -19.94 15.85 -17.42
C ASP A 317 -21.33 16.26 -17.94
N SER A 318 -22.18 15.27 -18.17
CA SER A 318 -23.54 15.46 -18.71
C SER A 318 -24.48 16.29 -17.82
N PHE A 319 -24.20 16.33 -16.51
CA PHE A 319 -25.01 17.07 -15.55
C PHE A 319 -24.56 18.51 -15.36
N THR A 320 -23.28 18.75 -15.33
CA THR A 320 -22.70 20.07 -15.02
C THR A 320 -22.17 20.79 -16.25
N GLY A 321 -21.98 20.09 -17.35
CA GLY A 321 -21.35 20.63 -18.57
C GLY A 321 -19.86 20.95 -18.39
N ARG A 322 -19.25 20.52 -17.30
CA ARG A 322 -17.83 20.78 -16.98
C ARG A 322 -16.93 19.74 -17.61
N ILE A 323 -15.74 20.18 -18.00
CA ILE A 323 -14.68 19.31 -18.50
C ILE A 323 -14.07 18.57 -17.31
N LEU A 324 -14.04 17.24 -17.40
CA LEU A 324 -13.42 16.37 -16.41
C LEU A 324 -11.95 16.09 -16.81
N ALA A 325 -11.06 17.01 -16.46
CA ALA A 325 -9.64 16.88 -16.78
C ALA A 325 -9.02 15.65 -16.11
N GLY A 326 -8.20 14.90 -16.86
CA GLY A 326 -7.50 13.71 -16.36
C GLY A 326 -8.33 12.43 -16.29
N ARG A 327 -9.65 12.49 -16.55
CA ARG A 327 -10.49 11.30 -16.64
C ARG A 327 -10.54 10.75 -18.06
N ARG A 328 -10.63 9.42 -18.16
CA ARG A 328 -10.78 8.71 -19.43
C ARG A 328 -11.88 7.67 -19.31
N TYR A 329 -12.58 7.42 -20.42
CA TYR A 329 -13.53 6.30 -20.48
C TYR A 329 -12.78 4.97 -20.39
N ASN A 330 -13.39 3.99 -19.73
CA ASN A 330 -12.80 2.68 -19.48
C ASN A 330 -12.96 1.72 -20.68
N GLU A 331 -12.30 0.56 -20.59
CA GLU A 331 -12.46 -0.56 -21.52
C GLU A 331 -12.17 -0.26 -23.00
N GLY A 332 -11.21 0.59 -23.27
CA GLY A 332 -10.84 0.98 -24.63
C GLY A 332 -11.79 1.96 -25.30
N MET A 333 -12.80 2.44 -24.59
CA MET A 333 -13.79 3.36 -25.15
C MET A 333 -13.18 4.73 -25.48
N HIS A 334 -12.29 5.23 -24.63
CA HIS A 334 -11.61 6.50 -24.87
C HIS A 334 -10.71 6.44 -26.09
N GLN A 335 -9.98 5.35 -26.27
CA GLN A 335 -9.14 5.10 -27.44
C GLN A 335 -9.96 4.97 -28.73
N ALA A 336 -11.11 4.33 -28.66
CA ALA A 336 -12.05 4.26 -29.78
C ALA A 336 -12.55 5.66 -30.21
N ILE A 337 -12.81 6.53 -29.25
CA ILE A 337 -13.20 7.93 -29.52
C ILE A 337 -12.03 8.72 -30.08
N GLU A 338 -10.82 8.54 -29.54
CA GLU A 338 -9.60 9.16 -30.07
C GLU A 338 -9.36 8.74 -31.53
N ALA A 339 -9.54 7.47 -31.85
CA ALA A 339 -9.45 6.96 -33.22
C ALA A 339 -10.55 7.52 -34.12
N LYS A 340 -11.79 7.62 -33.64
CA LYS A 340 -12.90 8.23 -34.36
C LYS A 340 -12.62 9.69 -34.73
N GLU A 341 -12.01 10.46 -33.82
CA GLU A 341 -11.72 11.88 -34.04
C GLU A 341 -10.38 12.12 -34.76
N GLY A 342 -9.61 11.07 -35.04
CA GLY A 342 -8.34 11.17 -35.73
C GLY A 342 -7.22 11.85 -34.92
N VAL A 343 -7.33 11.88 -33.61
CA VAL A 343 -6.29 12.37 -32.70
C VAL A 343 -5.37 11.25 -32.29
N GLU A 344 -4.25 11.59 -31.64
CA GLU A 344 -3.31 10.59 -31.10
C GLU A 344 -4.01 9.67 -30.12
N ILE A 345 -3.87 8.35 -30.36
CA ILE A 345 -4.41 7.31 -29.49
C ILE A 345 -3.42 7.06 -28.36
N LYS A 346 -3.78 7.45 -27.14
CA LYS A 346 -2.96 7.17 -25.96
C LYS A 346 -3.18 5.73 -25.51
N ASN A 347 -2.10 5.00 -25.36
CA ASN A 347 -2.15 3.61 -24.90
C ASN A 347 -2.82 3.48 -23.55
N GLU A 348 -3.58 2.41 -23.36
CA GLU A 348 -4.05 2.01 -22.03
C GLU A 348 -2.86 1.60 -21.19
N ASN A 349 -2.90 1.96 -19.91
CA ASN A 349 -1.96 1.43 -18.97
C ASN A 349 -2.41 0.03 -18.53
N GLN A 350 -1.50 -0.91 -18.65
CA GLN A 350 -1.67 -2.28 -18.20
C GLN A 350 -1.04 -2.46 -16.82
N THR A 351 -1.69 -3.18 -15.91
CA THR A 351 -1.11 -3.57 -14.64
C THR A 351 0.03 -4.57 -14.88
N LEU A 352 1.24 -4.20 -14.46
CA LEU A 352 2.42 -5.06 -14.55
C LEU A 352 2.62 -5.89 -13.29
N ALA A 353 2.35 -5.31 -12.14
CA ALA A 353 2.43 -5.96 -10.84
C ALA A 353 1.50 -5.25 -9.85
N THR A 354 0.95 -5.99 -8.92
CA THR A 354 0.07 -5.46 -7.87
C THR A 354 0.21 -6.25 -6.59
N VAL A 355 0.09 -5.58 -5.46
CA VAL A 355 -0.02 -6.19 -4.14
C VAL A 355 -0.78 -5.24 -3.22
N THR A 356 -1.68 -5.78 -2.39
CA THR A 356 -2.31 -4.98 -1.34
C THR A 356 -1.32 -4.74 -0.20
N LEU A 357 -1.48 -3.64 0.54
CA LEU A 357 -0.68 -3.39 1.74
C LEU A 357 -0.87 -4.50 2.76
N GLN A 358 -2.08 -5.03 2.90
CA GLN A 358 -2.37 -6.16 3.78
C GLN A 358 -1.47 -7.36 3.45
N ASN A 359 -1.45 -7.76 2.20
CA ASN A 359 -0.66 -8.91 1.76
C ASN A 359 0.84 -8.64 1.77
N TYR A 360 1.25 -7.41 1.51
CA TYR A 360 2.66 -7.02 1.64
C TYR A 360 3.16 -7.18 3.07
N PHE A 361 2.47 -6.61 4.06
CA PHE A 361 2.91 -6.69 5.47
C PHE A 361 2.79 -8.08 6.08
N ARG A 362 1.97 -8.95 5.51
CA ARG A 362 1.92 -10.37 5.89
C ARG A 362 3.16 -11.16 5.47
N LEU A 363 4.02 -10.61 4.62
CA LEU A 363 5.29 -11.25 4.23
C LEU A 363 6.31 -11.27 5.36
N TYR A 364 6.22 -10.34 6.30
CA TYR A 364 7.17 -10.28 7.41
C TYR A 364 6.99 -11.45 8.37
N ASP A 365 8.10 -12.03 8.81
CA ASP A 365 8.10 -13.12 9.82
C ASP A 365 7.51 -12.62 11.13
N LYS A 366 7.82 -11.38 11.51
CA LYS A 366 7.28 -10.71 12.68
C LYS A 366 6.89 -9.27 12.34
N LEU A 367 5.68 -8.90 12.71
CA LEU A 367 5.12 -7.58 12.49
C LEU A 367 4.74 -6.95 13.82
N ALA A 368 4.99 -5.67 13.98
CA ALA A 368 4.56 -4.87 15.10
C ALA A 368 4.14 -3.48 14.61
N GLY A 369 3.41 -2.78 15.44
CA GLY A 369 2.98 -1.43 15.09
C GLY A 369 2.81 -0.57 16.32
N MET A 370 2.82 0.74 16.11
CA MET A 370 2.61 1.71 17.16
C MET A 370 1.71 2.85 16.67
N THR A 371 0.82 3.30 17.54
CA THR A 371 -0.08 4.43 17.29
C THR A 371 -0.67 4.92 18.60
N GLY A 372 -1.25 6.11 18.60
CA GLY A 372 -2.04 6.64 19.72
C GLY A 372 -3.51 6.22 19.69
N THR A 373 -3.99 5.54 18.67
CA THR A 373 -5.42 5.37 18.35
C THR A 373 -5.73 4.05 17.65
N ALA A 374 -5.48 2.91 18.28
CA ALA A 374 -5.73 1.60 17.66
C ALA A 374 -6.93 0.83 18.25
N GLU A 375 -7.42 1.22 19.44
CA GLU A 375 -8.43 0.45 20.17
C GLU A 375 -9.71 0.22 19.36
N THR A 376 -10.16 1.20 18.58
CA THR A 376 -11.36 1.09 17.76
C THR A 376 -11.20 0.12 16.60
N GLU A 377 -9.97 -0.13 16.16
CA GLU A 377 -9.61 -1.01 15.02
C GLU A 377 -8.99 -2.34 15.46
N ALA A 378 -9.02 -2.65 16.75
CA ALA A 378 -8.40 -3.84 17.31
C ALA A 378 -8.89 -5.14 16.65
N ALA A 379 -10.17 -5.24 16.35
CA ALA A 379 -10.76 -6.41 15.68
C ALA A 379 -10.18 -6.62 14.27
N GLU A 380 -10.06 -5.56 13.48
CA GLU A 380 -9.51 -5.62 12.12
C GLU A 380 -8.02 -5.96 12.13
N LEU A 381 -7.25 -5.34 13.00
CA LEU A 381 -5.82 -5.63 13.17
C LEU A 381 -5.58 -7.08 13.57
N ASN A 382 -6.43 -7.63 14.41
CA ASN A 382 -6.34 -9.04 14.81
C ASN A 382 -6.74 -10.00 13.69
N GLN A 383 -7.89 -9.74 13.02
CA GLN A 383 -8.40 -10.63 11.97
C GLN A 383 -7.47 -10.69 10.76
N ILE A 384 -6.97 -9.55 10.30
CA ILE A 384 -6.19 -9.46 9.06
C ILE A 384 -4.70 -9.73 9.32
N TYR A 385 -4.12 -9.11 10.34
CA TYR A 385 -2.68 -9.11 10.57
C TYR A 385 -2.24 -9.99 11.75
N LYS A 386 -3.15 -10.56 12.50
CA LYS A 386 -2.88 -11.30 13.73
C LYS A 386 -2.18 -10.46 14.81
N LEU A 387 -2.42 -9.15 14.80
CA LEU A 387 -1.87 -8.21 15.75
C LEU A 387 -2.86 -7.97 16.90
N ASN A 388 -2.37 -8.09 18.13
CA ASN A 388 -3.11 -7.71 19.32
C ASN A 388 -2.75 -6.28 19.71
N VAL A 389 -3.75 -5.50 20.13
CA VAL A 389 -3.52 -4.14 20.59
C VAL A 389 -3.26 -4.16 22.10
N VAL A 390 -2.12 -3.63 22.51
CA VAL A 390 -1.72 -3.47 23.90
C VAL A 390 -1.76 -1.99 24.25
N LYS A 391 -2.62 -1.61 25.17
CA LYS A 391 -2.74 -0.24 25.65
C LYS A 391 -1.70 0.02 26.73
N VAL A 392 -0.69 0.80 26.37
CA VAL A 392 0.39 1.17 27.31
C VAL A 392 -0.07 2.39 28.13
N PRO A 393 0.07 2.35 29.46
CA PRO A 393 -0.28 3.49 30.31
C PRO A 393 0.54 4.74 29.94
N THR A 394 0.00 5.92 30.22
CA THR A 394 0.75 7.17 30.09
C THR A 394 1.77 7.30 31.21
N ASN A 395 2.89 7.98 30.95
CA ASN A 395 3.92 8.25 31.95
C ASN A 395 3.39 9.16 33.08
N LYS A 396 2.59 10.16 32.73
CA LYS A 396 1.91 11.05 33.69
C LYS A 396 0.41 11.04 33.47
N PRO A 397 -0.41 11.28 34.50
CA PRO A 397 -1.85 11.35 34.38
C PRO A 397 -2.30 12.41 33.38
N LYS A 398 -3.33 12.07 32.58
CA LYS A 398 -3.94 12.98 31.61
C LYS A 398 -4.64 14.13 32.34
N GLN A 399 -4.27 15.38 32.00
CA GLN A 399 -4.90 16.60 32.51
C GLN A 399 -5.78 17.33 31.47
N ARG A 400 -5.77 16.87 30.22
CA ARG A 400 -6.55 17.45 29.13
C ARG A 400 -8.05 17.36 29.39
N VAL A 401 -8.75 18.47 29.16
CA VAL A 401 -10.19 18.56 29.22
C VAL A 401 -10.79 18.53 27.83
N ASP A 402 -11.60 17.53 27.56
CA ASP A 402 -12.33 17.41 26.30
C ASP A 402 -13.74 17.99 26.51
N HIS A 403 -13.99 19.19 25.97
CA HIS A 403 -15.28 19.87 26.07
C HIS A 403 -16.32 19.25 25.15
N SER A 404 -17.60 19.42 25.48
CA SER A 404 -18.69 18.97 24.63
C SER A 404 -18.74 19.69 23.28
N ASP A 405 -19.27 19.00 22.26
CA ASP A 405 -19.44 19.58 20.95
C ASP A 405 -20.44 20.73 20.96
N ARG A 406 -20.20 21.74 20.10
CA ARG A 406 -21.17 22.84 19.84
C ARG A 406 -21.72 22.67 18.44
N VAL A 407 -23.03 22.52 18.33
CA VAL A 407 -23.74 22.28 17.07
C VAL A 407 -24.56 23.49 16.66
N TYR A 408 -24.26 24.01 15.48
CA TYR A 408 -24.94 25.17 14.89
C TYR A 408 -25.84 24.72 13.72
N LYS A 409 -26.85 25.50 13.38
CA LYS A 409 -27.73 25.22 12.23
C LYS A 409 -27.03 25.42 10.89
N THR A 410 -26.21 26.46 10.76
CA THR A 410 -25.55 26.86 9.52
C THR A 410 -24.03 26.78 9.63
N GLN A 411 -23.37 26.66 8.49
CA GLN A 411 -21.91 26.69 8.46
C GLN A 411 -21.36 28.10 8.75
N GLU A 412 -22.04 29.15 8.27
CA GLU A 412 -21.65 30.53 8.56
C GLU A 412 -21.65 30.83 10.06
N ALA A 413 -22.69 30.44 10.78
CA ALA A 413 -22.78 30.59 12.23
C ALA A 413 -21.68 29.78 12.95
N LYS A 414 -21.40 28.57 12.51
CA LYS A 414 -20.33 27.72 13.05
C LYS A 414 -18.97 28.41 12.87
N PHE A 415 -18.60 28.82 11.68
CA PHE A 415 -17.31 29.44 11.42
C PHE A 415 -17.14 30.80 12.08
N ALA A 416 -18.20 31.58 12.20
CA ALA A 416 -18.21 32.81 13.00
C ALA A 416 -17.88 32.53 14.47
N ALA A 417 -18.52 31.53 15.06
CA ALA A 417 -18.25 31.10 16.43
C ALA A 417 -16.84 30.54 16.61
N VAL A 418 -16.33 29.80 15.64
CA VAL A 418 -14.95 29.31 15.60
C VAL A 418 -13.97 30.49 15.64
N ALA A 419 -14.17 31.49 14.78
CA ALA A 419 -13.30 32.66 14.74
C ALA A 419 -13.35 33.46 16.05
N ASP A 420 -14.50 33.60 16.69
CA ASP A 420 -14.65 34.27 17.97
C ASP A 420 -13.88 33.52 19.09
N ASP A 421 -13.98 32.20 19.13
CA ASP A 421 -13.27 31.38 20.12
C ASP A 421 -11.75 31.43 19.91
N ILE A 422 -11.29 31.39 18.67
CA ILE A 422 -9.87 31.54 18.35
C ILE A 422 -9.33 32.90 18.81
N ALA A 423 -10.05 33.99 18.57
CA ALA A 423 -9.67 35.34 18.98
C ALA A 423 -9.55 35.45 20.49
N GLU A 424 -10.52 34.93 21.23
CA GLU A 424 -10.55 34.92 22.69
C GLU A 424 -9.36 34.15 23.29
N ARG A 425 -9.07 32.96 22.73
CA ARG A 425 -7.95 32.14 23.18
C ARG A 425 -6.59 32.77 22.86
N GLN A 426 -6.45 33.38 21.70
CA GLN A 426 -5.24 34.09 21.30
C GLN A 426 -4.93 35.27 22.23
N GLU A 427 -5.95 36.07 22.57
CA GLU A 427 -5.79 37.19 23.52
C GLU A 427 -5.35 36.71 24.93
N ALA A 428 -5.85 35.56 25.36
CA ALA A 428 -5.45 34.94 26.63
C ALA A 428 -4.03 34.33 26.60
N GLY A 429 -3.35 34.35 25.44
CA GLY A 429 -2.01 33.76 25.29
C GLY A 429 -2.00 32.24 25.10
N GLN A 430 -3.16 31.62 24.90
CA GLN A 430 -3.29 30.21 24.65
C GLN A 430 -3.06 29.90 23.18
N PRO A 431 -2.15 28.96 22.82
CA PRO A 431 -2.00 28.52 21.44
C PRO A 431 -3.21 27.70 21.02
N VAL A 432 -3.61 27.86 19.76
CA VAL A 432 -4.76 27.18 19.16
C VAL A 432 -4.32 26.38 17.93
N LEU A 433 -4.65 25.10 17.90
CA LEU A 433 -4.57 24.26 16.71
C LEU A 433 -5.99 24.03 16.18
N VAL A 434 -6.24 24.48 14.96
CA VAL A 434 -7.54 24.30 14.32
C VAL A 434 -7.45 23.16 13.29
N GLY A 435 -8.19 22.09 13.52
CA GLY A 435 -8.30 20.96 12.60
C GLY A 435 -9.46 21.13 11.64
N THR A 436 -9.18 21.02 10.35
CA THR A 436 -10.19 21.03 9.28
C THR A 436 -10.17 19.71 8.51
N THR A 437 -11.24 19.41 7.78
CA THR A 437 -11.39 18.16 7.04
C THR A 437 -10.88 18.23 5.59
N SER A 438 -10.66 19.44 5.08
CA SER A 438 -10.16 19.65 3.71
C SER A 438 -9.32 20.91 3.57
N VAL A 439 -8.51 20.95 2.52
CA VAL A 439 -7.71 22.15 2.18
C VAL A 439 -8.60 23.34 1.90
N GLU A 440 -9.72 23.13 1.18
CA GLU A 440 -10.70 24.18 0.86
C GLU A 440 -11.27 24.85 2.12
N ARG A 441 -11.62 24.05 3.12
CA ARG A 441 -12.14 24.55 4.41
C ARG A 441 -11.06 25.26 5.22
N SER A 442 -9.81 24.80 5.15
CA SER A 442 -8.67 25.48 5.75
C SER A 442 -8.47 26.87 5.13
N GLU A 443 -8.55 26.97 3.81
CA GLU A 443 -8.43 28.24 3.10
C GLU A 443 -9.57 29.19 3.42
N TYR A 444 -10.80 28.69 3.45
CA TYR A 444 -11.98 29.47 3.84
C TYR A 444 -11.82 30.05 5.25
N LEU A 445 -11.44 29.24 6.21
CA LEU A 445 -11.21 29.68 7.58
C LEU A 445 -10.05 30.67 7.66
N SER A 446 -8.97 30.43 6.93
CA SER A 446 -7.83 31.35 6.85
C SER A 446 -8.23 32.73 6.35
N GLN A 447 -9.04 32.82 5.31
CA GLN A 447 -9.56 34.08 4.82
C GLN A 447 -10.42 34.80 5.87
N LEU A 448 -11.29 34.07 6.55
CA LEU A 448 -12.13 34.62 7.62
C LEU A 448 -11.28 35.18 8.77
N LEU A 449 -10.23 34.47 9.16
CA LEU A 449 -9.30 34.94 10.19
C LEU A 449 -8.50 36.17 9.75
N GLN A 450 -8.10 36.24 8.49
CA GLN A 450 -7.45 37.43 7.92
C GLN A 450 -8.36 38.66 7.97
N HIS A 451 -9.63 38.53 7.61
CA HIS A 451 -10.62 39.60 7.69
C HIS A 451 -10.82 40.14 9.10
N ARG A 452 -10.66 39.30 10.11
CA ARG A 452 -10.75 39.65 11.53
C ARG A 452 -9.42 40.15 12.12
N GLY A 453 -8.35 40.16 11.34
CA GLY A 453 -7.03 40.58 11.78
C GLY A 453 -6.34 39.59 12.75
N ILE A 454 -6.74 38.32 12.74
CA ILE A 454 -6.14 37.28 13.56
C ILE A 454 -4.93 36.69 12.84
N ARG A 455 -3.73 36.86 13.44
CA ARG A 455 -2.52 36.25 12.90
C ARG A 455 -2.57 34.72 13.07
N HIS A 456 -2.26 34.00 12.01
CA HIS A 456 -2.25 32.54 12.00
C HIS A 456 -1.30 32.01 10.94
N ASN A 457 -0.95 30.71 11.09
CA ASN A 457 -0.23 29.95 10.09
C ASN A 457 -1.15 28.88 9.52
N VAL A 458 -1.00 28.55 8.24
CA VAL A 458 -1.72 27.45 7.58
C VAL A 458 -0.72 26.36 7.25
N LEU A 459 -0.99 25.13 7.72
CA LEU A 459 -0.26 23.94 7.33
C LEU A 459 -0.78 23.43 6.00
N ASN A 460 0.11 23.38 5.00
CA ASN A 460 -0.18 22.88 3.67
C ASN A 460 0.61 21.59 3.43
N ALA A 461 -0.09 20.48 3.19
CA ALA A 461 0.49 19.14 3.01
C ALA A 461 1.46 18.97 1.80
N LYS A 462 1.76 20.04 1.08
CA LYS A 462 2.65 20.00 -0.09
C LYS A 462 4.14 20.10 0.24
N PHE A 463 4.50 20.68 1.39
CA PHE A 463 5.90 20.94 1.77
C PHE A 463 6.18 20.50 3.21
N HIS A 464 6.54 19.24 3.37
CA HIS A 464 6.75 18.63 4.69
C HIS A 464 7.81 19.28 5.56
N GLU A 465 8.87 19.84 4.98
CA GLU A 465 9.91 20.54 5.75
C GLU A 465 9.40 21.85 6.35
N GLN A 466 8.62 22.62 5.60
CA GLN A 466 7.98 23.84 6.10
C GLN A 466 6.91 23.53 7.14
N GLU A 467 6.19 22.42 6.97
CA GLU A 467 5.23 21.94 7.95
C GLU A 467 5.89 21.65 9.29
N ALA A 468 7.03 20.97 9.28
CA ALA A 468 7.77 20.66 10.51
C ALA A 468 8.14 21.92 11.30
N GLN A 469 8.56 22.97 10.61
CA GLN A 469 8.87 24.26 11.24
C GLN A 469 7.62 24.93 11.84
N ILE A 470 6.51 24.93 11.11
CA ILE A 470 5.24 25.49 11.60
C ILE A 470 4.74 24.72 12.83
N VAL A 471 4.78 23.38 12.78
CA VAL A 471 4.39 22.51 13.91
C VAL A 471 5.31 22.72 15.11
N ALA A 472 6.62 22.87 14.90
CA ALA A 472 7.58 23.14 15.97
C ALA A 472 7.27 24.45 16.72
N GLN A 473 6.69 25.43 16.04
CA GLN A 473 6.28 26.72 16.60
C GLN A 473 4.84 26.78 17.10
N ALA A 474 4.03 25.77 16.79
CA ALA A 474 2.60 25.78 17.09
C ALA A 474 2.27 25.84 18.59
N GLY A 475 3.18 25.41 19.45
CA GLY A 475 3.04 25.48 20.92
C GLY A 475 3.49 26.79 21.56
N LEU A 476 3.89 27.79 20.77
CA LEU A 476 4.27 29.10 21.30
C LEU A 476 3.03 29.88 21.80
N PRO A 477 3.17 30.74 22.83
CA PRO A 477 2.05 31.50 23.35
C PRO A 477 1.31 32.29 22.27
N GLY A 478 -0.01 32.19 22.22
CA GLY A 478 -0.86 32.93 21.30
C GLY A 478 -0.75 32.57 19.83
N ASN A 479 -0.03 31.51 19.47
CA ASN A 479 0.04 31.03 18.09
C ASN A 479 -1.27 30.34 17.67
N VAL A 480 -1.71 30.66 16.47
CA VAL A 480 -2.86 30.02 15.83
C VAL A 480 -2.38 29.28 14.59
N THR A 481 -2.64 27.99 14.54
CA THR A 481 -2.26 27.12 13.43
C THR A 481 -3.51 26.44 12.86
N VAL A 482 -3.77 26.63 11.58
CA VAL A 482 -4.86 25.98 10.85
C VAL A 482 -4.29 24.82 10.02
N ALA A 483 -4.76 23.62 10.25
CA ALA A 483 -4.23 22.42 9.61
C ALA A 483 -5.35 21.49 9.14
N THR A 484 -5.11 20.75 8.06
CA THR A 484 -5.91 19.56 7.76
C THR A 484 -5.51 18.42 8.69
N ASN A 485 -6.36 17.41 8.84
CA ASN A 485 -6.10 16.25 9.71
C ASN A 485 -4.81 15.49 9.38
N MET A 486 -4.36 15.54 8.12
CA MET A 486 -3.15 14.84 7.65
C MET A 486 -1.87 15.68 7.83
N ALA A 487 -2.00 16.99 7.96
CA ALA A 487 -0.86 17.89 8.06
C ALA A 487 -0.17 17.82 9.42
N GLY A 488 1.16 17.82 9.42
CA GLY A 488 1.98 17.78 10.63
C GLY A 488 1.89 16.48 11.42
N ARG A 489 1.37 15.40 10.82
CA ARG A 489 1.29 14.09 11.46
C ARG A 489 2.68 13.53 11.79
N GLY A 490 2.77 12.81 12.90
CA GLY A 490 4.04 12.24 13.35
C GLY A 490 5.01 13.24 13.99
N THR A 491 4.61 14.51 14.10
CA THR A 491 5.39 15.55 14.78
C THR A 491 4.62 16.08 15.99
N ASP A 492 5.24 16.03 17.16
CA ASP A 492 4.62 16.47 18.40
C ASP A 492 4.61 18.01 18.51
N ILE A 493 3.51 18.52 19.07
CA ILE A 493 3.41 19.95 19.46
C ILE A 493 3.85 20.07 20.91
N VAL A 494 4.97 20.71 21.12
CA VAL A 494 5.56 20.93 22.44
C VAL A 494 5.19 22.33 22.92
N LEU A 495 4.68 22.45 24.15
CA LEU A 495 4.36 23.73 24.75
C LEU A 495 5.64 24.57 24.93
N GLY A 496 5.63 25.78 24.37
CA GLY A 496 6.81 26.65 24.31
C GLY A 496 7.69 26.47 23.08
N GLY A 497 7.27 25.63 22.12
CA GLY A 497 8.02 25.25 20.91
C GLY A 497 8.85 23.98 21.10
N ASN A 498 9.05 23.22 20.02
CA ASN A 498 9.87 22.01 20.06
C ASN A 498 11.36 22.36 19.95
N PRO A 499 12.14 22.24 21.04
CA PRO A 499 13.54 22.66 21.04
C PRO A 499 14.40 21.81 20.11
N ASP A 500 14.11 20.51 19.98
CA ASP A 500 14.90 19.57 19.19
C ASP A 500 14.77 19.88 17.69
N ILE A 501 13.54 20.07 17.21
CA ILE A 501 13.30 20.39 15.79
C ILE A 501 13.84 21.77 15.43
N LEU A 502 13.61 22.77 16.27
CA LEU A 502 14.09 24.13 16.03
C LEU A 502 15.63 24.22 16.05
N LEU A 503 16.28 23.46 16.90
CA LEU A 503 17.72 23.36 16.92
C LEU A 503 18.26 22.64 15.68
N ASP A 504 17.67 21.54 15.28
CA ASP A 504 18.04 20.82 14.05
C ASP A 504 17.97 21.72 12.82
N ILE A 505 16.87 22.44 12.66
CA ILE A 505 16.72 23.42 11.56
C ILE A 505 17.84 24.45 11.59
N LYS A 506 18.13 25.02 12.74
CA LYS A 506 19.19 26.01 12.94
C LYS A 506 20.58 25.47 12.58
N LEU A 507 20.87 24.22 12.96
CA LEU A 507 22.15 23.60 12.63
C LEU A 507 22.28 23.30 11.13
N ARG A 508 21.20 22.86 10.48
CA ARG A 508 21.19 22.66 9.02
C ARG A 508 21.35 23.95 8.23
N GLU A 509 20.76 25.05 8.70
CA GLU A 509 20.95 26.39 8.12
C GLU A 509 22.42 26.86 8.19
N ARG A 510 23.19 26.35 9.15
CA ARG A 510 24.64 26.57 9.23
C ARG A 510 25.45 25.60 8.35
N GLY A 511 24.81 24.72 7.62
CA GLY A 511 25.44 23.70 6.76
C GLY A 511 25.92 22.45 7.47
N LEU A 512 25.47 22.19 8.70
CA LEU A 512 25.74 20.95 9.43
C LEU A 512 24.70 19.88 9.15
N ASP A 513 25.12 18.74 8.62
CA ASP A 513 24.27 17.60 8.34
C ASP A 513 24.52 16.48 9.37
N PRO A 514 23.46 15.88 9.97
CA PRO A 514 23.62 14.86 11.02
C PRO A 514 24.23 13.56 10.55
N VAL A 515 24.29 13.32 9.24
CA VAL A 515 24.87 12.12 8.64
C VAL A 515 26.24 12.41 8.02
N GLU A 516 26.34 13.45 7.21
CA GLU A 516 27.58 13.83 6.51
C GLU A 516 28.60 14.48 7.43
N ASP A 517 28.14 15.30 8.40
CA ASP A 517 28.95 16.03 9.35
C ASP A 517 28.72 15.58 10.80
N GLU A 518 28.59 14.29 11.02
CA GLU A 518 28.09 13.67 12.27
C GLU A 518 28.80 14.21 13.54
N GLU A 519 30.11 14.28 13.54
CA GLU A 519 30.87 14.77 14.72
C GLU A 519 30.60 16.25 14.98
N ALA A 520 30.68 17.09 13.95
CA ALA A 520 30.46 18.54 14.08
C ALA A 520 29.01 18.87 14.46
N TYR A 521 28.05 18.10 13.90
CA TYR A 521 26.66 18.22 14.25
C TYR A 521 26.41 17.86 15.71
N GLN A 522 26.94 16.71 16.15
CA GLN A 522 26.77 16.24 17.53
C GLN A 522 27.39 17.23 18.54
N GLU A 523 28.57 17.76 18.25
CA GLU A 523 29.22 18.75 19.10
C GLU A 523 28.38 20.03 19.25
N ALA A 524 27.88 20.55 18.13
CA ALA A 524 27.02 21.75 18.13
C ALA A 524 25.68 21.47 18.84
N TRP A 525 25.11 20.28 18.63
CA TRP A 525 23.90 19.84 19.30
C TRP A 525 24.05 19.81 20.80
N ASP A 526 25.08 19.16 21.31
CA ASP A 526 25.34 19.02 22.73
C ASP A 526 25.62 20.37 23.40
N ALA A 527 26.26 21.30 22.68
CA ALA A 527 26.57 22.65 23.16
C ALA A 527 25.33 23.56 23.27
N GLU A 528 24.38 23.45 22.31
CA GLU A 528 23.27 24.39 22.17
C GLU A 528 21.92 23.86 22.69
N LEU A 529 21.77 22.54 22.82
CA LEU A 529 20.50 21.91 23.24
C LEU A 529 20.03 22.42 24.64
N PRO A 530 20.87 22.51 25.67
CA PRO A 530 20.42 22.98 27.00
C PRO A 530 19.79 24.38 26.98
N ALA A 531 20.35 25.31 26.22
CA ALA A 531 19.81 26.66 26.08
C ALA A 531 18.48 26.70 25.33
N ALA A 532 18.35 25.87 24.29
CA ALA A 532 17.09 25.72 23.55
C ALA A 532 15.98 25.13 24.42
N GLN A 533 16.29 24.10 25.19
CA GLN A 533 15.36 23.47 26.13
C GLN A 533 14.91 24.44 27.24
N GLU A 534 15.81 25.25 27.77
CA GLU A 534 15.43 26.23 28.81
C GLU A 534 14.49 27.32 28.27
N ARG A 535 14.74 27.84 27.07
CA ARG A 535 13.84 28.82 26.42
C ARG A 535 12.46 28.20 26.17
N SER A 536 12.42 26.99 25.63
CA SER A 536 11.17 26.27 25.41
C SER A 536 10.42 26.05 26.74
N LYS A 537 11.11 25.70 27.79
CA LYS A 537 10.50 25.48 29.11
C LYS A 537 9.87 26.76 29.65
N LYS A 538 10.55 27.90 29.59
CA LYS A 538 10.03 29.20 30.07
C LYS A 538 8.77 29.61 29.33
N LEU A 539 8.77 29.49 27.98
CA LEU A 539 7.60 29.78 27.15
C LEU A 539 6.49 28.78 27.40
N GLY A 540 6.83 27.51 27.59
CA GLY A 540 5.90 26.43 27.88
C GLY A 540 5.18 26.63 29.22
N ASP A 541 5.86 27.15 30.23
CA ASP A 541 5.24 27.45 31.52
C ASP A 541 4.16 28.54 31.38
N LYS A 542 4.40 29.55 30.55
CA LYS A 542 3.36 30.55 30.24
C LYS A 542 2.16 29.95 29.53
N VAL A 543 2.39 29.02 28.63
CA VAL A 543 1.30 28.30 27.91
C VAL A 543 0.52 27.41 28.87
N ARG A 544 1.18 26.72 29.78
CA ARG A 544 0.52 25.89 30.82
C ARG A 544 -0.38 26.73 31.74
N GLU A 545 0.07 27.91 32.14
CA GLU A 545 -0.72 28.86 32.93
C GLU A 545 -1.96 29.34 32.14
N ALA A 546 -1.86 29.48 30.81
CA ALA A 546 -2.98 29.86 29.94
C ALA A 546 -3.96 28.71 29.64
N GLY A 547 -3.68 27.47 30.07
CA GLY A 547 -4.52 26.28 29.87
C GLY A 547 -3.98 25.24 28.91
N GLY A 548 -2.76 25.40 28.42
CA GLY A 548 -2.12 24.51 27.47
C GLY A 548 -2.58 24.73 26.03
N LEU A 549 -2.33 23.73 25.16
CA LEU A 549 -2.77 23.78 23.76
C LEU A 549 -4.27 23.58 23.67
N TYR A 550 -4.95 24.50 22.98
CA TYR A 550 -6.37 24.34 22.64
C TYR A 550 -6.52 23.79 21.24
N VAL A 551 -7.12 22.59 21.12
CA VAL A 551 -7.43 21.94 19.85
C VAL A 551 -8.89 22.16 19.51
N LEU A 552 -9.15 22.81 18.39
CA LEU A 552 -10.47 23.11 17.89
C LEU A 552 -10.70 22.36 16.58
N GLY A 553 -11.65 21.42 16.57
CA GLY A 553 -12.10 20.76 15.35
C GLY A 553 -13.27 21.48 14.74
N THR A 554 -13.20 21.74 13.44
CA THR A 554 -14.27 22.44 12.70
C THR A 554 -15.33 21.50 12.16
N GLU A 555 -15.13 20.20 12.24
CA GLU A 555 -16.03 19.15 11.80
C GLU A 555 -15.61 17.81 12.42
N ARG A 556 -16.56 16.89 12.62
CA ARG A 556 -16.25 15.49 12.94
C ARG A 556 -15.84 14.75 11.68
N HIS A 557 -14.86 13.86 11.82
CA HIS A 557 -14.42 12.97 10.75
C HIS A 557 -15.32 11.73 10.68
N GLU A 558 -15.23 11.00 9.59
CA GLU A 558 -15.96 9.74 9.41
C GLU A 558 -15.54 8.65 10.42
N SER A 559 -14.32 8.74 10.94
CA SER A 559 -13.78 7.82 11.94
C SER A 559 -13.52 8.53 13.25
N ARG A 560 -13.99 7.93 14.35
CA ARG A 560 -13.69 8.39 15.74
C ARG A 560 -12.20 8.43 16.03
N ARG A 561 -11.46 7.53 15.41
CA ARG A 561 -10.02 7.43 15.53
C ARG A 561 -9.32 8.71 15.06
N ILE A 562 -9.74 9.27 13.94
CA ILE A 562 -9.18 10.54 13.41
C ILE A 562 -9.50 11.71 14.33
N ASP A 563 -10.70 11.77 14.89
CA ASP A 563 -11.08 12.76 15.90
C ASP A 563 -10.17 12.64 17.15
N ASN A 564 -9.90 11.43 17.59
CA ASN A 564 -9.02 11.16 18.74
C ASN A 564 -7.55 11.52 18.43
N GLN A 565 -7.09 11.32 17.19
CA GLN A 565 -5.77 11.78 16.77
C GLN A 565 -5.65 13.31 16.84
N LEU A 566 -6.68 14.02 16.44
CA LEU A 566 -6.69 15.47 16.52
C LEU A 566 -6.68 15.93 18.00
N ARG A 567 -7.52 15.35 18.84
CA ARG A 567 -7.50 15.63 20.29
C ARG A 567 -6.17 15.31 20.94
N GLY A 568 -5.55 14.22 20.51
CA GLY A 568 -4.27 13.76 21.06
C GLY A 568 -3.08 14.67 20.77
N ARG A 569 -3.25 15.69 19.94
CA ARG A 569 -2.25 16.75 19.76
C ARG A 569 -2.05 17.58 21.04
N SER A 570 -3.03 17.64 21.90
CA SER A 570 -3.02 18.35 23.18
C SER A 570 -2.88 17.39 24.36
N GLY A 571 -2.36 17.89 25.46
CA GLY A 571 -2.22 17.14 26.73
C GLY A 571 -1.04 16.16 26.73
N ARG A 572 0.03 16.49 26.04
CA ARG A 572 1.27 15.71 25.97
C ARG A 572 1.97 15.64 27.32
N GLN A 573 2.42 14.44 27.73
CA GLN A 573 3.20 14.21 28.96
C GLN A 573 2.57 14.83 30.23
N GLY A 574 1.25 14.72 30.34
CA GLY A 574 0.52 15.27 31.46
C GLY A 574 0.36 16.79 31.47
N ASP A 575 0.69 17.47 30.37
CA ASP A 575 0.43 18.90 30.21
C ASP A 575 -1.09 19.18 30.24
N PRO A 576 -1.50 20.35 30.75
CA PRO A 576 -2.87 20.81 30.58
C PRO A 576 -3.16 21.03 29.09
N GLY A 577 -4.42 20.94 28.74
CA GLY A 577 -4.88 21.17 27.39
C GLY A 577 -6.39 21.10 27.31
N GLU A 578 -6.93 21.58 26.22
CA GLU A 578 -8.36 21.63 25.98
C GLU A 578 -8.68 21.22 24.56
N THR A 579 -9.81 20.58 24.33
CA THR A 579 -10.30 20.25 23.00
C THR A 579 -11.80 20.55 22.89
N ARG A 580 -12.22 20.95 21.70
CA ARG A 580 -13.64 21.14 21.37
C ARG A 580 -13.88 20.96 19.89
N PHE A 581 -15.00 20.35 19.52
CA PHE A 581 -15.48 20.31 18.13
C PHE A 581 -16.65 21.27 17.94
N TYR A 582 -16.58 22.00 16.83
CA TYR A 582 -17.65 22.86 16.34
C TYR A 582 -18.30 22.20 15.13
N LEU A 583 -19.60 21.98 15.19
CA LEU A 583 -20.36 21.26 14.19
C LEU A 583 -21.48 22.11 13.61
N SER A 584 -21.86 21.81 12.40
CA SER A 584 -23.03 22.36 11.73
C SER A 584 -23.93 21.22 11.25
N MET A 585 -25.24 21.46 11.26
CA MET A 585 -26.20 20.52 10.66
C MET A 585 -25.99 20.36 9.14
N ARG A 586 -25.18 21.20 8.51
CA ARG A 586 -24.77 21.15 7.09
C ARG A 586 -23.41 20.48 6.87
N ASP A 587 -22.74 20.02 7.92
CA ASP A 587 -21.53 19.23 7.78
C ASP A 587 -21.84 17.90 7.10
N GLU A 588 -20.91 17.37 6.34
CA GLU A 588 -21.13 16.19 5.48
C GLU A 588 -21.61 14.97 6.28
N LEU A 589 -20.97 14.69 7.40
CA LEU A 589 -21.37 13.58 8.30
C LEU A 589 -22.79 13.77 8.85
N MET A 590 -23.13 15.01 9.23
CA MET A 590 -24.42 15.36 9.77
C MET A 590 -25.55 15.22 8.74
N VAL A 591 -25.29 15.68 7.51
CA VAL A 591 -26.25 15.56 6.38
C VAL A 591 -26.53 14.11 6.04
N ARG A 592 -25.48 13.28 5.99
CA ARG A 592 -25.63 11.87 5.61
C ARG A 592 -26.33 11.00 6.66
N PHE A 593 -26.06 11.22 7.94
CA PHE A 593 -26.42 10.23 8.99
C PHE A 593 -27.30 10.76 10.12
N VAL A 594 -27.28 12.05 10.39
CA VAL A 594 -28.05 12.67 11.48
C VAL A 594 -29.24 13.50 10.99
N GLY A 595 -29.14 14.02 9.85
CA GLY A 595 -30.00 14.69 8.89
C GLY A 595 -31.25 15.38 9.38
N GLN A 596 -32.28 15.13 8.61
CA GLN A 596 -33.55 15.86 8.57
C GLN A 596 -34.32 15.87 9.92
N SER A 597 -34.25 14.79 10.69
CA SER A 597 -35.00 14.66 11.95
C SER A 597 -34.50 15.64 13.02
N MET A 598 -33.20 15.87 13.09
CA MET A 598 -32.61 16.78 14.05
C MET A 598 -32.77 18.24 13.64
N GLU A 599 -32.64 18.54 12.35
CA GLU A 599 -32.92 19.87 11.80
C GLU A 599 -34.39 20.27 12.06
N ASN A 600 -35.29 19.32 11.82
CA ASN A 600 -36.71 19.54 12.13
C ASN A 600 -36.97 19.77 13.63
N MET A 601 -36.25 19.09 14.51
CA MET A 601 -36.33 19.31 15.93
C MET A 601 -35.82 20.69 16.33
N MET A 602 -34.69 21.13 15.76
CA MET A 602 -34.14 22.45 16.00
C MET A 602 -35.07 23.56 15.51
N ASN A 603 -35.69 23.36 14.35
CA ASN A 603 -36.67 24.31 13.81
C ASN A 603 -37.95 24.37 14.66
N ARG A 604 -38.42 23.24 15.20
CA ARG A 604 -39.56 23.18 16.12
C ARG A 604 -39.30 23.90 17.46
N LEU A 605 -38.05 23.86 17.92
CA LEU A 605 -37.62 24.53 19.16
C LEU A 605 -37.28 26.00 18.94
N ASN A 606 -37.42 26.54 17.70
CA ASN A 606 -37.06 27.92 17.32
C ASN A 606 -35.69 28.34 17.83
N VAL A 607 -34.68 27.46 17.71
CA VAL A 607 -33.31 27.76 18.08
C VAL A 607 -32.73 28.78 17.10
N PRO A 608 -32.21 29.94 17.54
CA PRO A 608 -31.56 30.93 16.68
C PRO A 608 -30.31 30.33 16.01
N ASP A 609 -29.94 30.81 14.82
CA ASP A 609 -28.80 30.31 14.05
C ASP A 609 -27.46 30.50 14.77
N ASP A 610 -27.33 31.53 15.59
CA ASP A 610 -26.15 31.90 16.34
C ASP A 610 -26.02 31.20 17.70
N VAL A 611 -27.00 30.41 18.11
CA VAL A 611 -27.03 29.70 19.41
C VAL A 611 -26.66 28.23 19.20
N PRO A 612 -25.60 27.73 19.87
CA PRO A 612 -25.21 26.32 19.77
C PRO A 612 -26.11 25.41 20.63
N ILE A 613 -26.21 24.16 20.24
CA ILE A 613 -26.78 23.06 21.00
C ILE A 613 -25.66 22.22 21.61
N GLU A 614 -25.74 21.98 22.91
CA GLU A 614 -24.81 21.13 23.66
C GLU A 614 -25.59 19.97 24.31
N ALA A 615 -26.14 19.06 23.55
CA ALA A 615 -26.91 17.95 24.07
C ALA A 615 -26.17 16.61 23.97
N LYS A 616 -26.12 15.84 25.06
CA LYS A 616 -25.56 14.47 25.08
C LYS A 616 -26.20 13.56 24.04
N MET A 617 -27.47 13.75 23.74
CA MET A 617 -28.20 12.99 22.73
C MET A 617 -27.64 13.21 21.33
N VAL A 618 -27.24 14.44 20.99
CA VAL A 618 -26.62 14.78 19.72
C VAL A 618 -25.24 14.11 19.60
N SER A 619 -24.44 14.19 20.65
CA SER A 619 -23.11 13.55 20.69
C SER A 619 -23.19 12.04 20.56
N ASN A 620 -24.19 11.41 21.17
CA ASN A 620 -24.41 9.97 21.04
C ASN A 620 -24.87 9.58 19.63
N SER A 621 -25.71 10.38 18.98
CA SER A 621 -26.15 10.16 17.61
C SER A 621 -24.97 10.25 16.63
N ILE A 622 -24.06 11.20 16.84
CA ILE A 622 -22.84 11.36 16.03
C ILE A 622 -21.93 10.15 16.21
N LYS A 623 -21.69 9.70 17.44
CA LYS A 623 -20.91 8.48 17.71
C LYS A 623 -21.52 7.24 17.05
N GLY A 624 -22.84 7.11 17.08
CA GLY A 624 -23.55 6.03 16.40
C GLY A 624 -23.36 6.08 14.88
N ALA A 625 -23.46 7.26 14.29
CA ALA A 625 -23.22 7.47 12.87
C ALA A 625 -21.77 7.13 12.48
N GLN A 626 -20.80 7.59 13.24
CA GLN A 626 -19.38 7.26 13.00
C GLN A 626 -19.13 5.75 13.09
N ALA A 627 -19.70 5.07 14.09
CA ALA A 627 -19.56 3.62 14.24
C ALA A 627 -20.16 2.87 13.04
N GLN A 628 -21.27 3.35 12.50
CA GLN A 628 -21.88 2.77 11.29
C GLN A 628 -20.98 2.94 10.07
N VAL A 629 -20.40 4.11 9.87
CA VAL A 629 -19.46 4.37 8.76
C VAL A 629 -18.19 3.53 8.90
N GLU A 630 -17.65 3.43 10.10
CA GLU A 630 -16.48 2.59 10.40
C GLU A 630 -16.75 1.13 10.05
N ASN A 631 -17.92 0.59 10.44
CA ASN A 631 -18.30 -0.77 10.10
C ASN A 631 -18.50 -0.99 8.59
N GLN A 632 -19.11 -0.04 7.89
CA GLN A 632 -19.24 -0.11 6.43
C GLN A 632 -17.87 -0.11 5.74
N ASN A 633 -16.97 0.75 6.17
CA ASN A 633 -15.62 0.82 5.63
C ASN A 633 -14.83 -0.48 5.91
N PHE A 634 -15.00 -1.06 7.09
CA PHE A 634 -14.40 -2.35 7.43
C PHE A 634 -14.90 -3.47 6.51
N GLU A 635 -16.21 -3.58 6.30
CA GLU A 635 -16.77 -4.58 5.40
C GLU A 635 -16.31 -4.38 3.94
N MET A 636 -16.19 -3.14 3.48
CA MET A 636 -15.63 -2.85 2.16
C MET A 636 -14.18 -3.33 2.05
N ARG A 637 -13.32 -2.97 3.02
CA ARG A 637 -11.92 -3.44 3.03
C ARG A 637 -11.81 -4.95 3.09
N LYS A 638 -12.64 -5.58 3.89
CA LYS A 638 -12.72 -7.04 4.00
C LYS A 638 -13.13 -7.72 2.70
N ASN A 639 -14.09 -7.14 1.98
CA ASN A 639 -14.49 -7.64 0.66
C ASN A 639 -13.37 -7.50 -0.36
N VAL A 640 -12.73 -6.34 -0.43
CA VAL A 640 -11.57 -6.13 -1.31
C VAL A 640 -10.49 -7.16 -1.02
N LEU A 641 -10.19 -7.38 0.25
CA LEU A 641 -9.19 -8.35 0.66
C LEU A 641 -9.56 -9.79 0.27
N LYS A 642 -10.82 -10.20 0.41
CA LYS A 642 -11.27 -11.54 0.02
C LYS A 642 -11.02 -11.83 -1.46
N TYR A 643 -11.27 -10.85 -2.33
CA TYR A 643 -10.96 -10.99 -3.76
C TYR A 643 -9.45 -10.99 -4.02
N ASP A 644 -8.70 -10.13 -3.33
CA ASP A 644 -7.25 -10.09 -3.47
C ASP A 644 -6.55 -11.35 -2.92
N GLU A 645 -7.14 -12.02 -1.93
CA GLU A 645 -6.61 -13.31 -1.42
C GLU A 645 -6.50 -14.37 -2.52
N VAL A 646 -7.46 -14.42 -3.44
CA VAL A 646 -7.40 -15.34 -4.59
C VAL A 646 -6.17 -15.04 -5.43
N LEU A 647 -5.97 -13.77 -5.77
CA LEU A 647 -4.82 -13.33 -6.54
C LEU A 647 -3.50 -13.48 -5.75
N ASN A 648 -3.55 -13.28 -4.44
CA ASN A 648 -2.38 -13.40 -3.59
C ASN A 648 -1.85 -14.84 -3.51
N GLU A 649 -2.71 -15.84 -3.44
CA GLU A 649 -2.29 -17.25 -3.48
C GLU A 649 -1.62 -17.58 -4.82
N GLN A 650 -2.16 -17.07 -5.92
CA GLN A 650 -1.55 -17.20 -7.24
C GLN A 650 -0.21 -16.46 -7.34
N ARG A 651 -0.12 -15.27 -6.79
CA ARG A 651 1.11 -14.45 -6.73
C ARG A 651 2.21 -15.16 -5.96
N LYS A 652 1.90 -15.75 -4.82
CA LYS A 652 2.86 -16.53 -4.03
C LYS A 652 3.47 -17.67 -4.84
N VAL A 653 2.65 -18.39 -5.57
CA VAL A 653 3.11 -19.51 -6.41
C VAL A 653 4.03 -19.01 -7.53
N ILE A 654 3.55 -18.03 -8.30
CA ILE A 654 4.31 -17.57 -9.48
C ILE A 654 5.60 -16.84 -9.09
N TYR A 655 5.59 -16.06 -8.02
CA TYR A 655 6.79 -15.36 -7.54
C TYR A 655 7.81 -16.32 -6.96
N ARG A 656 7.36 -17.38 -6.28
CA ARG A 656 8.25 -18.45 -5.81
C ARG A 656 8.91 -19.18 -6.97
N GLU A 657 8.12 -19.61 -7.96
CA GLU A 657 8.64 -20.29 -9.14
C GLU A 657 9.62 -19.41 -9.92
N ARG A 658 9.28 -18.14 -10.07
CA ARG A 658 10.15 -17.16 -10.72
C ARG A 658 11.47 -16.98 -9.96
N ASN A 659 11.41 -16.91 -8.64
CA ASN A 659 12.60 -16.78 -7.81
C ASN A 659 13.48 -18.03 -7.85
N GLU A 660 12.89 -19.23 -7.86
CA GLU A 660 13.61 -20.49 -8.06
C GLU A 660 14.39 -20.50 -9.39
N VAL A 661 13.80 -19.97 -10.46
CA VAL A 661 14.48 -19.82 -11.75
C VAL A 661 15.64 -18.84 -11.67
N LEU A 662 15.48 -17.73 -10.93
CA LEU A 662 16.56 -16.76 -10.71
C LEU A 662 17.71 -17.31 -9.89
N GLU A 663 17.42 -18.08 -8.84
CA GLU A 663 18.42 -18.62 -7.92
C GLU A 663 19.14 -19.85 -8.46
N ALA A 664 18.49 -20.64 -9.28
CA ALA A 664 19.05 -21.88 -9.79
C ALA A 664 20.17 -21.62 -10.83
N ALA A 665 21.34 -22.19 -10.59
CA ALA A 665 22.42 -22.21 -11.59
C ALA A 665 22.07 -23.09 -12.78
N ASP A 666 21.30 -24.15 -12.56
CA ASP A 666 20.90 -25.13 -13.58
C ASP A 666 19.38 -25.39 -13.47
N ILE A 667 18.63 -24.93 -14.47
CA ILE A 667 17.18 -25.17 -14.60
C ILE A 667 16.84 -26.20 -15.67
N SER A 668 17.83 -26.94 -16.18
CA SER A 668 17.64 -27.90 -17.27
C SER A 668 16.60 -28.97 -16.96
N THR A 669 16.58 -29.51 -15.77
CA THR A 669 15.56 -30.46 -15.33
C THR A 669 14.15 -29.88 -15.39
N TYR A 670 14.00 -28.63 -15.00
CA TYR A 670 12.73 -27.91 -15.04
C TYR A 670 12.25 -27.68 -16.50
N ILE A 671 13.16 -27.25 -17.37
CA ILE A 671 12.87 -27.08 -18.80
C ILE A 671 12.51 -28.41 -19.47
N ARG A 672 13.26 -29.48 -19.21
CA ARG A 672 12.99 -30.81 -19.76
C ARG A 672 11.62 -31.35 -19.29
N LYS A 673 11.27 -31.08 -18.05
CA LYS A 673 9.95 -31.43 -17.54
C LYS A 673 8.84 -30.65 -18.27
N MET A 674 9.04 -29.38 -18.57
CA MET A 674 8.10 -28.60 -19.38
C MET A 674 7.93 -29.17 -20.78
N ILE A 675 9.03 -29.55 -21.41
CA ILE A 675 9.04 -30.18 -22.75
C ILE A 675 8.22 -31.47 -22.69
N ASP A 676 8.51 -32.35 -21.75
CA ASP A 676 7.84 -33.65 -21.62
C ASP A 676 6.34 -33.48 -21.34
N GLU A 677 5.96 -32.59 -20.45
CA GLU A 677 4.54 -32.33 -20.11
C GLU A 677 3.78 -31.71 -21.29
N THR A 678 4.39 -30.75 -22.00
CA THR A 678 3.75 -30.08 -23.14
C THR A 678 3.56 -31.02 -24.32
N VAL A 679 4.58 -31.76 -24.67
CA VAL A 679 4.53 -32.74 -25.77
C VAL A 679 3.56 -33.89 -25.43
N SER A 680 3.60 -34.39 -24.19
CA SER A 680 2.65 -35.41 -23.73
C SER A 680 1.21 -34.92 -23.81
N ALA A 681 0.93 -33.68 -23.45
CA ALA A 681 -0.40 -33.10 -23.55
C ALA A 681 -0.91 -33.04 -25.00
N TYR A 682 -0.05 -32.69 -25.95
CA TYR A 682 -0.38 -32.70 -27.37
C TYR A 682 -0.72 -34.10 -27.86
N VAL A 683 0.09 -35.10 -27.51
CA VAL A 683 -0.15 -36.50 -27.89
C VAL A 683 -1.42 -37.03 -27.23
N ASP A 684 -1.63 -36.79 -25.93
CA ASP A 684 -2.81 -37.24 -25.19
C ASP A 684 -4.10 -36.63 -25.76
N GLY A 685 -4.07 -35.37 -26.17
CA GLY A 685 -5.20 -34.69 -26.80
C GLY A 685 -5.57 -35.34 -28.16
N ALA A 686 -4.58 -35.72 -28.93
CA ALA A 686 -4.79 -36.37 -30.24
C ALA A 686 -5.20 -37.85 -30.13
N THR A 687 -4.83 -38.51 -29.04
CA THR A 687 -5.07 -39.96 -28.81
C THR A 687 -6.18 -40.22 -27.77
N ALA A 688 -7.05 -39.26 -27.52
CA ALA A 688 -8.14 -39.37 -26.54
C ALA A 688 -9.16 -40.43 -26.87
N THR A 689 -9.32 -40.81 -28.14
CA THR A 689 -10.08 -41.93 -28.63
C THR A 689 -9.22 -43.19 -28.69
N GLY A 690 -9.76 -44.35 -28.33
CA GLY A 690 -8.99 -45.55 -28.01
C GLY A 690 -8.25 -46.29 -29.15
N PHE A 691 -8.42 -45.94 -30.43
CA PHE A 691 -7.86 -46.67 -31.58
C PHE A 691 -7.08 -45.77 -32.55
N VAL A 692 -5.95 -46.24 -33.04
CA VAL A 692 -5.07 -45.56 -34.00
C VAL A 692 -5.82 -45.06 -35.25
N GLU A 693 -6.79 -45.81 -35.70
CA GLU A 693 -7.58 -45.48 -36.89
C GLU A 693 -8.42 -44.21 -36.73
N ASP A 694 -8.78 -43.89 -35.51
CA ASP A 694 -9.60 -42.71 -35.15
C ASP A 694 -8.77 -41.46 -34.78
N TRP A 695 -7.44 -41.56 -34.71
CA TRP A 695 -6.57 -40.46 -34.35
C TRP A 695 -6.29 -39.52 -35.52
N ASP A 696 -6.44 -38.23 -35.28
CA ASP A 696 -6.03 -37.21 -36.25
C ASP A 696 -4.53 -36.88 -36.11
N LEU A 697 -3.69 -37.77 -36.66
CA LEU A 697 -2.25 -37.66 -36.60
C LEU A 697 -1.70 -36.55 -37.50
N ASP A 698 -2.44 -36.19 -38.56
CA ASP A 698 -2.03 -35.04 -39.42
C ASP A 698 -2.12 -33.72 -38.65
N SER A 699 -3.19 -33.49 -37.92
CA SER A 699 -3.32 -32.30 -37.07
C SER A 699 -2.32 -32.30 -35.94
N LEU A 700 -2.04 -33.47 -35.32
CA LEU A 700 -1.02 -33.58 -34.29
C LEU A 700 0.38 -33.19 -34.82
N TRP A 701 0.77 -33.75 -35.95
CA TRP A 701 2.10 -33.42 -36.55
C TRP A 701 2.19 -31.97 -36.97
N HIS A 702 1.12 -31.40 -37.47
CA HIS A 702 1.09 -29.96 -37.78
C HIS A 702 1.28 -29.07 -36.51
N ALA A 703 0.66 -29.47 -35.42
CA ALA A 703 0.88 -28.81 -34.13
C ALA A 703 2.31 -29.00 -33.61
N LEU A 704 2.87 -30.19 -33.70
CA LEU A 704 4.26 -30.50 -33.31
C LEU A 704 5.28 -29.77 -34.18
N GLU A 705 5.00 -29.60 -35.47
CA GLU A 705 5.85 -28.79 -36.37
C GLU A 705 5.92 -27.33 -35.94
N SER A 706 4.78 -26.77 -35.48
CA SER A 706 4.74 -25.41 -34.94
C SER A 706 5.43 -25.31 -33.59
N LEU A 707 5.42 -26.38 -32.79
CA LEU A 707 6.01 -26.40 -31.44
C LEU A 707 7.53 -26.56 -31.47
N TYR A 708 8.06 -27.62 -32.13
CA TYR A 708 9.48 -27.88 -32.13
C TYR A 708 10.04 -28.46 -33.45
N GLY A 709 9.21 -28.84 -34.35
CA GLY A 709 9.61 -29.45 -35.66
C GLY A 709 10.16 -30.87 -35.54
N PRO A 710 9.29 -31.91 -35.50
CA PRO A 710 9.72 -33.32 -35.41
C PRO A 710 10.68 -33.72 -36.57
N THR A 711 11.69 -34.54 -36.27
CA THR A 711 12.60 -35.09 -37.28
C THR A 711 12.06 -36.34 -37.94
N MET A 712 11.00 -36.94 -37.38
CA MET A 712 10.37 -38.15 -37.91
C MET A 712 8.95 -37.85 -38.38
N SER A 713 8.41 -38.76 -39.24
CA SER A 713 7.02 -38.73 -39.63
C SER A 713 6.21 -39.79 -38.87
N TYR A 714 4.96 -39.49 -38.53
CA TYR A 714 4.07 -40.47 -37.87
C TYR A 714 3.85 -41.71 -38.82
N ARG A 715 3.96 -41.52 -40.09
CA ARG A 715 3.86 -42.64 -41.06
C ARG A 715 4.99 -43.65 -40.87
N SER A 716 6.18 -43.23 -40.55
CA SER A 716 7.28 -44.13 -40.26
C SER A 716 7.07 -44.97 -38.99
N LEU A 717 6.28 -44.47 -38.04
CA LEU A 717 5.91 -45.22 -36.86
C LEU A 717 4.79 -46.28 -37.08
N ILE A 718 3.86 -45.94 -38.01
CA ILE A 718 2.77 -46.84 -38.37
C ILE A 718 3.23 -47.91 -39.34
N ASP A 719 4.03 -47.57 -40.34
CA ASP A 719 4.43 -48.43 -41.42
C ASP A 719 5.76 -49.19 -41.14
N GLY A 720 6.48 -48.79 -40.04
CA GLY A 720 7.73 -49.43 -39.62
C GLY A 720 7.54 -50.69 -38.82
N ASP A 721 8.58 -51.55 -38.80
CA ASP A 721 8.55 -52.81 -38.06
C ASP A 721 8.79 -52.69 -36.57
N GLU A 722 9.08 -51.47 -36.06
CA GLU A 722 9.49 -51.24 -34.66
C GLU A 722 8.37 -51.47 -33.67
N TYR A 723 7.14 -51.12 -34.01
CA TYR A 723 5.97 -51.22 -33.13
C TYR A 723 4.90 -52.25 -33.54
N GLY A 724 5.24 -53.13 -34.50
CA GLY A 724 4.35 -54.15 -35.00
C GLY A 724 3.51 -53.73 -36.19
N PRO A 725 2.56 -54.58 -36.66
CA PRO A 725 1.70 -54.24 -37.81
C PRO A 725 0.91 -52.97 -37.65
N ALA A 726 0.57 -52.36 -38.81
CA ALA A 726 -0.28 -51.17 -38.84
C ALA A 726 -1.57 -51.38 -38.03
N GLY A 727 -1.88 -50.52 -37.08
CA GLY A 727 -3.05 -50.63 -36.17
C GLY A 727 -2.75 -51.14 -34.77
N GLU A 728 -1.52 -51.55 -34.45
CA GLU A 728 -1.09 -51.99 -33.12
C GLU A 728 -0.37 -50.90 -32.33
N LEU A 729 -0.09 -49.75 -32.92
CA LEU A 729 0.54 -48.62 -32.25
C LEU A 729 -0.35 -48.10 -31.07
N THR A 730 0.19 -48.13 -29.86
CA THR A 730 -0.50 -47.59 -28.68
C THR A 730 -0.20 -46.10 -28.49
N ALA A 731 -1.10 -45.40 -27.78
CA ALA A 731 -0.88 -44.00 -27.42
C ALA A 731 0.42 -43.82 -26.62
N GLU A 732 0.77 -44.76 -25.76
CA GLU A 732 1.99 -44.72 -24.96
C GLU A 732 3.24 -44.87 -25.85
N GLN A 733 3.23 -45.77 -26.79
CA GLN A 733 4.30 -45.95 -27.77
C GLN A 733 4.52 -44.68 -28.61
N LEU A 734 3.43 -44.07 -29.05
CA LEU A 734 3.49 -42.79 -29.80
C LEU A 734 4.09 -41.68 -28.94
N ARG A 735 3.66 -41.58 -27.69
CA ARG A 735 4.18 -40.60 -26.74
C ARG A 735 5.68 -40.79 -26.51
N GLU A 736 6.11 -42.03 -26.23
CA GLU A 736 7.52 -42.35 -26.03
C GLU A 736 8.37 -42.01 -27.25
N ALA A 737 7.90 -42.29 -28.47
CA ALA A 737 8.59 -41.98 -29.71
C ALA A 737 8.76 -40.47 -29.90
N VAL A 738 7.69 -39.68 -29.67
CA VAL A 738 7.72 -38.23 -29.81
C VAL A 738 8.59 -37.60 -28.72
N LEU A 739 8.51 -38.09 -27.49
CA LEU A 739 9.36 -37.61 -26.37
C LEU A 739 10.85 -37.89 -26.65
N ALA A 740 11.18 -39.07 -27.16
CA ALA A 740 12.55 -39.40 -27.55
C ALA A 740 13.08 -38.45 -28.64
N ASP A 741 12.27 -38.13 -29.64
CA ASP A 741 12.63 -37.21 -30.71
C ASP A 741 12.85 -35.79 -30.21
N VAL A 742 11.94 -35.23 -29.43
CA VAL A 742 12.07 -33.87 -28.91
C VAL A 742 13.25 -33.74 -27.96
N ASN A 743 13.47 -34.72 -27.09
CA ASN A 743 14.63 -34.68 -26.18
C ASN A 743 15.95 -34.80 -26.91
N ALA A 744 16.05 -35.64 -27.97
CA ALA A 744 17.23 -35.73 -28.80
C ALA A 744 17.52 -34.42 -29.56
N GLN A 745 16.52 -33.74 -30.05
CA GLN A 745 16.67 -32.40 -30.65
C GLN A 745 17.12 -31.36 -29.65
N TYR A 746 16.58 -31.38 -28.45
CA TYR A 746 16.99 -30.47 -27.38
C TYR A 746 18.46 -30.70 -26.97
N ASP A 747 18.91 -31.95 -26.86
CA ASP A 747 20.31 -32.28 -26.61
C ASP A 747 21.23 -31.76 -27.73
N SER A 748 20.79 -31.87 -28.99
CA SER A 748 21.52 -31.35 -30.13
C SER A 748 21.61 -29.82 -30.12
N LEU A 749 20.51 -29.15 -29.74
CA LEU A 749 20.47 -27.69 -29.57
C LEU A 749 21.41 -27.24 -28.46
N GLU A 750 21.38 -27.92 -27.32
CA GLU A 750 22.27 -27.65 -26.19
C GLU A 750 23.74 -27.77 -26.61
N ALA A 751 24.12 -28.85 -27.29
CA ALA A 751 25.48 -29.04 -27.79
C ALA A 751 25.94 -27.91 -28.72
N LYS A 752 25.08 -27.45 -29.63
CA LYS A 752 25.36 -26.30 -30.52
C LYS A 752 25.53 -24.99 -29.77
N VAL A 753 24.67 -24.72 -28.80
CA VAL A 753 24.73 -23.49 -27.99
C VAL A 753 25.98 -23.45 -27.14
N GLU A 754 26.36 -24.60 -26.56
CA GLU A 754 27.60 -24.71 -25.77
C GLU A 754 28.86 -24.59 -26.62
N GLU A 755 28.85 -25.17 -27.86
CA GLU A 755 29.93 -25.01 -28.78
C GLU A 755 30.17 -23.55 -29.22
N LEU A 756 29.09 -22.80 -29.41
CA LEU A 756 29.17 -21.39 -29.87
C LEU A 756 29.43 -20.40 -28.73
N GLY A 757 28.88 -20.66 -27.57
CA GLY A 757 28.84 -19.69 -26.46
C GLY A 757 29.68 -20.04 -25.24
N GLY A 758 30.26 -21.24 -25.21
CA GLY A 758 31.01 -21.76 -24.06
C GLY A 758 30.18 -22.53 -23.04
N GLU A 759 30.86 -23.16 -22.10
CA GLU A 759 30.23 -23.96 -21.04
C GLU A 759 29.26 -23.14 -20.18
N GLY A 760 28.08 -23.68 -19.93
CA GLY A 760 27.01 -23.04 -19.16
C GLY A 760 26.15 -22.04 -19.95
N ARG A 761 26.43 -21.85 -21.23
CA ARG A 761 25.67 -20.89 -22.07
C ARG A 761 24.20 -21.30 -22.23
N MET A 762 23.93 -22.58 -22.36
CA MET A 762 22.56 -23.09 -22.50
C MET A 762 21.71 -22.78 -21.26
N ARG A 763 22.29 -22.88 -20.08
CA ARG A 763 21.59 -22.51 -18.80
C ARG A 763 21.19 -21.04 -18.78
N ALA A 764 22.07 -20.17 -19.31
CA ALA A 764 21.77 -18.75 -19.44
C ALA A 764 20.64 -18.51 -20.47
N VAL A 765 20.67 -19.21 -21.61
CA VAL A 765 19.63 -19.10 -22.66
C VAL A 765 18.27 -19.57 -22.12
N GLU A 766 18.23 -20.67 -21.40
CA GLU A 766 17.00 -21.18 -20.77
C GLU A 766 16.35 -20.13 -19.87
N ARG A 767 17.13 -19.46 -19.01
CA ARG A 767 16.62 -18.36 -18.17
C ARG A 767 16.17 -17.14 -18.97
N MET A 768 16.95 -16.77 -20.01
CA MET A 768 16.61 -15.65 -20.89
C MET A 768 15.31 -15.87 -21.67
N VAL A 769 14.92 -17.12 -21.90
CA VAL A 769 13.63 -17.46 -22.51
C VAL A 769 12.53 -17.54 -21.48
N LEU A 770 12.75 -18.25 -20.39
CA LEU A 770 11.70 -18.56 -19.41
C LEU A 770 11.22 -17.34 -18.61
N LEU A 771 12.12 -16.49 -18.12
CA LEU A 771 11.74 -15.32 -17.31
C LEU A 771 10.82 -14.33 -18.03
N PRO A 772 11.11 -13.90 -19.28
CA PRO A 772 10.19 -13.05 -20.02
C PRO A 772 8.83 -13.68 -20.29
N VAL A 773 8.79 -14.99 -20.54
CA VAL A 773 7.53 -15.72 -20.75
C VAL A 773 6.70 -15.75 -19.48
N ILE A 774 7.30 -16.04 -18.32
CA ILE A 774 6.60 -15.97 -17.02
C ILE A 774 6.05 -14.57 -16.81
N ASP A 775 6.84 -13.54 -17.00
CA ASP A 775 6.45 -12.14 -16.78
C ASP A 775 5.29 -11.73 -17.70
N GLN A 776 5.38 -12.07 -18.99
CA GLN A 776 4.34 -11.75 -19.95
C GLN A 776 3.02 -12.46 -19.62
N LYS A 777 3.08 -13.75 -19.35
CA LYS A 777 1.87 -14.54 -19.05
C LYS A 777 1.24 -14.12 -17.72
N TRP A 778 2.04 -13.75 -16.75
CA TRP A 778 1.55 -13.20 -15.49
C TRP A 778 0.83 -11.84 -15.68
N ARG A 779 1.36 -10.96 -16.50
CA ARG A 779 0.70 -9.69 -16.85
C ARG A 779 -0.63 -9.91 -17.55
N GLU A 780 -0.66 -10.81 -18.53
CA GLU A 780 -1.89 -11.19 -19.23
C GLU A 780 -2.91 -11.76 -18.25
N HIS A 781 -2.47 -12.60 -17.32
CA HIS A 781 -3.32 -13.18 -16.27
C HIS A 781 -3.88 -12.11 -15.33
N LEU A 782 -3.08 -11.15 -14.91
CA LEU A 782 -3.54 -10.01 -14.09
C LEU A 782 -4.65 -9.23 -14.80
N TYR A 783 -4.48 -8.98 -16.08
CA TYR A 783 -5.50 -8.33 -16.90
C TYR A 783 -6.80 -9.14 -16.97
N GLU A 784 -6.70 -10.43 -17.21
CA GLU A 784 -7.87 -11.33 -17.27
C GLU A 784 -8.56 -11.44 -15.90
N MET A 785 -7.82 -11.46 -14.81
CA MET A 785 -8.39 -11.47 -13.46
C MET A 785 -9.09 -10.15 -13.11
N ASP A 786 -8.56 -9.01 -13.52
CA ASP A 786 -9.21 -7.71 -13.36
C ASP A 786 -10.51 -7.66 -14.14
N TYR A 787 -10.51 -8.14 -15.37
CA TYR A 787 -11.70 -8.25 -16.22
C TYR A 787 -12.77 -9.19 -15.62
N LEU A 788 -12.33 -10.34 -15.10
CA LEU A 788 -13.22 -11.27 -14.40
C LEU A 788 -13.87 -10.62 -13.17
N LYS A 789 -13.08 -9.88 -12.38
CA LYS A 789 -13.56 -9.19 -11.18
C LYS A 789 -14.63 -8.13 -11.50
N GLU A 790 -14.46 -7.38 -12.57
CA GLU A 790 -15.46 -6.38 -13.01
C GLU A 790 -16.80 -7.02 -13.36
N GLY A 791 -16.76 -8.17 -14.03
CA GLY A 791 -17.98 -8.89 -14.46
C GLY A 791 -18.62 -9.78 -13.41
N ILE A 792 -17.88 -10.15 -12.37
CA ILE A 792 -18.32 -11.20 -11.43
C ILE A 792 -19.54 -10.80 -10.59
N GLY A 793 -19.68 -9.50 -10.30
CA GLY A 793 -20.84 -8.96 -9.55
C GLY A 793 -22.19 -9.24 -10.21
N LEU A 794 -22.24 -9.41 -11.52
CA LEU A 794 -23.43 -9.77 -12.27
C LEU A 794 -23.89 -11.22 -11.97
N ARG A 795 -23.02 -12.07 -11.46
CA ARG A 795 -23.32 -13.46 -11.06
C ARG A 795 -24.23 -13.53 -9.84
N ALA A 796 -24.25 -12.47 -9.00
CA ALA A 796 -25.17 -12.35 -7.87
C ALA A 796 -26.64 -12.34 -8.33
N MET A 797 -26.92 -11.84 -9.52
CA MET A 797 -28.27 -11.86 -10.13
C MET A 797 -28.75 -13.28 -10.46
N ALA A 798 -27.84 -14.22 -10.65
CA ALA A 798 -28.13 -15.65 -10.88
C ALA A 798 -28.13 -16.48 -9.58
N GLN A 799 -28.19 -15.84 -8.42
CA GLN A 799 -28.13 -16.46 -7.08
C GLN A 799 -26.85 -17.27 -6.81
N ARG A 800 -25.76 -16.91 -7.46
CA ARG A 800 -24.44 -17.50 -7.23
C ARG A 800 -23.61 -16.57 -6.35
N ASP A 801 -22.78 -17.14 -5.47
CA ASP A 801 -21.83 -16.35 -4.69
C ASP A 801 -20.72 -15.82 -5.60
N PRO A 802 -20.59 -14.49 -5.79
CA PRO A 802 -19.58 -13.92 -6.68
C PRO A 802 -18.14 -14.29 -6.29
N LEU A 803 -17.85 -14.40 -4.99
CA LEU A 803 -16.51 -14.77 -4.52
C LEU A 803 -16.15 -16.21 -4.89
N VAL A 804 -17.08 -17.14 -4.72
CA VAL A 804 -16.86 -18.56 -5.06
C VAL A 804 -16.67 -18.72 -6.58
N GLU A 805 -17.47 -18.02 -7.38
CA GLU A 805 -17.30 -18.00 -8.85
C GLU A 805 -15.96 -17.39 -9.25
N TYR A 806 -15.55 -16.31 -8.60
CA TYR A 806 -14.25 -15.69 -8.83
C TYR A 806 -13.08 -16.62 -8.49
N GLN A 807 -13.15 -17.33 -7.39
CA GLN A 807 -12.15 -18.34 -6.99
C GLN A 807 -12.05 -19.46 -8.02
N LYS A 808 -13.18 -19.98 -8.47
CA LYS A 808 -13.23 -21.09 -9.42
C LYS A 808 -12.70 -20.69 -10.78
N GLU A 809 -13.27 -19.64 -11.37
CA GLU A 809 -12.84 -19.15 -12.69
C GLU A 809 -11.42 -18.60 -12.67
N GLY A 810 -11.02 -17.92 -11.59
CA GLY A 810 -9.66 -17.48 -11.40
C GLY A 810 -8.65 -18.62 -11.30
N GLY A 811 -9.03 -19.73 -10.67
CA GLY A 811 -8.23 -20.95 -10.63
C GLY A 811 -8.07 -21.58 -12.01
N ASP A 812 -9.14 -21.61 -12.80
CA ASP A 812 -9.10 -22.12 -14.19
C ASP A 812 -8.19 -21.23 -15.06
N LEU A 813 -8.28 -19.91 -14.94
CA LEU A 813 -7.41 -18.96 -15.64
C LEU A 813 -5.95 -19.11 -15.23
N PHE A 814 -5.69 -19.36 -13.96
CA PHE A 814 -4.32 -19.57 -13.46
C PHE A 814 -3.71 -20.87 -14.02
N ASN A 815 -4.48 -21.94 -14.07
CA ASN A 815 -4.04 -23.20 -14.67
C ASN A 815 -3.78 -23.02 -16.18
N ALA A 816 -4.64 -22.29 -16.88
CA ALA A 816 -4.45 -21.96 -18.30
C ALA A 816 -3.18 -21.11 -18.51
N MET A 817 -2.90 -20.19 -17.62
CA MET A 817 -1.65 -19.40 -17.63
C MET A 817 -0.41 -20.30 -17.49
N ASN A 818 -0.44 -21.25 -16.55
CA ASN A 818 0.67 -22.18 -16.34
C ASN A 818 0.92 -23.05 -17.57
N ASP A 819 -0.15 -23.55 -18.20
CA ASP A 819 -0.04 -24.31 -19.44
C ASP A 819 0.52 -23.44 -20.58
N ALA A 820 0.10 -22.18 -20.68
CA ALA A 820 0.60 -21.22 -21.66
C ALA A 820 2.09 -20.89 -21.44
N ILE A 821 2.55 -20.80 -20.20
CA ILE A 821 3.97 -20.62 -19.87
C ILE A 821 4.80 -21.79 -20.41
N LYS A 822 4.35 -23.02 -20.16
CA LYS A 822 5.02 -24.24 -20.63
C LYS A 822 5.09 -24.26 -22.16
N GLU A 823 3.98 -24.06 -22.83
CA GLU A 823 3.89 -24.10 -24.29
C GLU A 823 4.75 -23.02 -24.96
N GLU A 824 4.65 -21.79 -24.50
CA GLU A 824 5.42 -20.68 -25.06
C GLU A 824 6.93 -20.82 -24.79
N THR A 825 7.30 -21.37 -23.65
CA THR A 825 8.72 -21.64 -23.31
C THR A 825 9.30 -22.75 -24.20
N VAL A 826 8.53 -23.80 -24.47
CA VAL A 826 8.94 -24.93 -25.31
C VAL A 826 9.04 -24.54 -26.80
N ARG A 827 8.13 -23.70 -27.28
CA ARG A 827 8.17 -23.12 -28.62
C ARG A 827 9.43 -22.27 -28.82
#